data_51ed385a062fad14efa1168bd3a07e19
#
_entry.id   51ed385a062fad14efa1168bd3a07e19
#
_cell.length_a   1.000
_cell.length_b   1.000
_cell.length_c   1.000
_cell.angle_alpha   90.00
_cell.angle_beta   90.00
_cell.angle_gamma   90.00
#
_symmetry.space_group_name_H-M   'P 1'
#
loop_
_entity.id
_entity.type
_entity.pdbx_description
1 polymer ?
#
loop_
_entity_poly.entity_id
_entity_poly.type
_entity_poly.pdbx_seq_one_letter_code
_entity_poly.pdbx_strand_id
1 'polypeptide(L)'
;MMAGTDIFSGGGDFPCALRYPNSPMASHPLERDSRGPAAPASRSAGDLIDSRAIVADLDRLARTERGNDVELRSAVAQRLKAAMAEGRAKAEQLLLKDRHGRRCAERLCRMEDEVIIILYDFVRQHLYPSENPSETEHMAVVATGGYGRGLQAPGSDIDLLFLLPYKQTAWGEQVAEAILYALWDTGLKVGHATRSVDECIRQAKADMTIRTAILEARFLLGDRKLFDELVQRFDNDVVRNTAAEFVAAKLGEREERHRRGGQSRYLVEPNVKDGKGGLRDLHTLFWIAKYVYRVREPDELIKRGVFDKEEYQLFRRCEDFLWSVRCHMHFLTGRAEERLSFDIQREIAIRLGYTEHPGQQDVERFMKHYFLTAKDVGDLTAIVCAELEDSHAKTLAVLSRVMDKLRPPKRKTLAESEDFIVDKNRIRIVNGSVFRRDPVNLIRIFHLAQKHNLAFHPDAMRAMTRSLKLIDAKLRDNDEANRLFVDIVTSKKDPETVLRRMNEAGVLGRFIPAFGKVVAMMQFNMYHHYTVDEHLLRCMGILTELERATNKDTALANELIQTLQPASRKVLYVAVFLHDIAKGRIEDHSIAGARVARRLCPRLGFSAAETETVAWLIEQHLTMSTLAQSRDLSDRKTIENFAAVVQSAERLKLLTILTTADIKAVGPGVWNGWKAQLIRTLYFETEPVLTGGFSEVNRAQRVTMAQTEFREAMLAKQWPAVRVETYISRLYPAYWLKVDLPHKIEHAHFVQATEDAEKNLATTVSFDTNRAVIELSVLAPDHPWLLSIIAGACAMAGANIVDAQIYTTTDGRALDTISLSREFDRDEDEERRANRIADSIEKALRGELRLPDVVAKRVAPKGRIKAFALAPTVSLNNQWSHRYTMVEVTGLDRTGLLYELTATLSKLNLNIASAHVATFGERVVDVFYVTDLMGAQITSPTRQAAIKRALIALFARH
;
A
#
# COMPACT_ATOMS: atom_id res chain seq x y z
N MET A 1 40.96 -11.94 -43.52
CA MET A 1 42.00 -12.51 -42.64
C MET A 1 41.41 -12.58 -41.28
N MET A 2 40.98 -13.77 -40.88
CA MET A 2 41.51 -14.61 -39.78
C MET A 2 41.45 -13.90 -38.45
N ALA A 3 40.92 -14.36 -37.39
CA ALA A 3 40.39 -15.65 -36.83
C ALA A 3 39.71 -15.24 -35.55
N GLY A 4 38.62 -15.75 -35.23
CA GLY A 4 38.39 -17.00 -34.44
C GLY A 4 38.45 -16.72 -32.98
N THR A 5 37.38 -16.92 -32.26
CA THR A 5 37.10 -18.13 -31.46
C THR A 5 35.82 -17.93 -30.67
N ASP A 6 34.99 -18.94 -30.74
CA ASP A 6 33.89 -19.23 -29.86
C ASP A 6 34.31 -19.23 -28.39
N ILE A 7 33.38 -18.83 -27.49
CA ILE A 7 33.08 -19.42 -26.18
C ILE A 7 31.85 -18.67 -25.61
N PHE A 8 30.66 -19.28 -25.65
CA PHE A 8 29.60 -19.03 -24.68
C PHE A 8 28.56 -20.18 -24.75
N SER A 9 29.00 -21.34 -24.27
CA SER A 9 28.10 -22.34 -23.71
C SER A 9 28.21 -22.22 -22.19
N GLY A 10 27.17 -21.72 -21.57
CA GLY A 10 27.06 -21.62 -20.13
C GLY A 10 25.59 -21.52 -19.74
N GLY A 11 24.92 -22.69 -19.67
CA GLY A 11 23.61 -22.81 -19.02
C GLY A 11 23.74 -22.46 -17.54
N GLY A 12 23.31 -21.28 -17.18
CA GLY A 12 23.23 -20.82 -15.80
C GLY A 12 21.88 -21.17 -15.19
N ASP A 13 21.83 -22.21 -14.40
CA ASP A 13 20.73 -22.50 -13.47
C ASP A 13 20.44 -21.29 -12.60
N PHE A 14 19.21 -20.81 -12.65
CA PHE A 14 18.72 -19.78 -11.73
C PHE A 14 18.43 -20.43 -10.37
N PRO A 15 19.15 -20.07 -9.27
CA PRO A 15 18.78 -20.50 -7.94
C PRO A 15 17.60 -19.66 -7.44
N CYS A 16 16.45 -20.26 -7.38
CA CYS A 16 15.34 -19.82 -6.56
C CYS A 16 15.65 -20.14 -5.09
N ALA A 17 16.56 -19.41 -4.48
CA ALA A 17 16.77 -19.32 -3.04
C ALA A 17 17.82 -18.25 -2.79
N LEU A 18 17.40 -17.09 -2.31
CA LEU A 18 18.30 -16.21 -1.58
C LEU A 18 18.73 -16.97 -0.33
N ARG A 19 19.90 -17.59 -0.39
CA ARG A 19 20.51 -18.28 0.76
C ARG A 19 20.98 -17.20 1.73
N TYR A 20 20.45 -17.24 2.95
CA TYR A 20 21.19 -16.75 4.11
C TYR A 20 22.54 -17.45 4.15
N PRO A 21 23.63 -16.81 4.61
CA PRO A 21 24.88 -17.53 4.85
C PRO A 21 24.59 -18.66 5.85
N ASN A 22 24.84 -19.90 5.43
CA ASN A 22 24.72 -21.10 6.26
C ASN A 22 25.68 -21.00 7.44
N SER A 23 25.15 -20.87 8.65
CA SER A 23 25.83 -21.34 9.85
C SER A 23 25.44 -22.81 10.09
N PRO A 24 26.36 -23.70 10.42
CA PRO A 24 26.07 -25.12 10.56
C PRO A 24 25.10 -25.36 11.72
N MET A 25 23.98 -26.01 11.44
CA MET A 25 23.09 -26.56 12.46
C MET A 25 23.81 -27.72 13.17
N ALA A 26 24.15 -27.49 14.44
CA ALA A 26 24.48 -28.58 15.34
C ALA A 26 23.20 -29.36 15.65
N SER A 27 23.16 -30.61 15.19
CA SER A 27 22.15 -31.60 15.56
C SER A 27 22.39 -32.06 17.00
N HIS A 28 21.48 -31.69 17.91
CA HIS A 28 21.41 -32.33 19.23
C HIS A 28 20.10 -33.15 19.34
N PRO A 29 20.17 -34.37 19.90
CA PRO A 29 19.00 -35.22 20.06
C PRO A 29 18.10 -34.72 21.19
N LEU A 30 16.79 -34.78 20.98
CA LEU A 30 15.79 -34.51 21.99
C LEU A 30 15.72 -35.67 22.98
N GLU A 31 16.29 -35.51 24.16
CA GLU A 31 16.02 -36.37 25.32
C GLU A 31 14.70 -35.95 25.97
N ARG A 32 13.88 -36.93 26.28
CA ARG A 32 12.65 -36.80 27.05
C ARG A 32 12.99 -36.46 28.51
N ASP A 33 12.60 -35.30 28.98
CA ASP A 33 12.72 -34.98 30.40
C ASP A 33 11.35 -35.13 31.08
N SER A 34 11.25 -36.20 31.87
CA SER A 34 10.19 -36.45 32.84
C SER A 34 10.76 -36.05 34.21
N ARG A 35 10.61 -34.78 34.63
CA ARG A 35 10.94 -34.40 36.02
C ARG A 35 9.97 -33.37 36.53
N GLY A 36 9.54 -33.59 37.79
CA GLY A 36 8.74 -32.67 38.57
C GLY A 36 9.49 -31.37 38.92
N PRO A 37 8.91 -30.47 39.76
CA PRO A 37 9.36 -29.09 39.89
C PRO A 37 10.82 -28.98 40.25
N ALA A 38 11.67 -28.58 39.34
CA ALA A 38 13.07 -28.38 39.52
C ALA A 38 13.36 -27.04 40.22
N ALA A 39 14.27 -27.08 41.19
CA ALA A 39 14.95 -25.97 41.80
C ALA A 39 15.47 -24.98 40.71
N PRO A 40 15.69 -23.69 41.06
CA PRO A 40 16.04 -22.64 40.09
C PRO A 40 17.29 -23.02 39.31
N ALA A 41 17.13 -23.24 38.01
CA ALA A 41 18.18 -23.62 37.10
C ALA A 41 19.25 -22.52 36.98
N SER A 42 20.49 -22.94 36.85
CA SER A 42 21.64 -22.11 36.53
C SER A 42 21.37 -21.18 35.34
N ARG A 43 21.88 -19.93 35.43
CA ARG A 43 21.79 -18.91 34.37
C ARG A 43 21.99 -19.51 33.00
N SER A 44 20.92 -19.59 32.22
CA SER A 44 21.04 -19.91 30.80
C SER A 44 21.57 -18.69 30.07
N ALA A 45 22.40 -18.88 29.03
CA ALA A 45 23.02 -17.81 28.25
C ALA A 45 22.00 -16.94 27.44
N GLY A 46 20.76 -16.79 27.93
CA GLY A 46 19.66 -16.09 27.29
C GLY A 46 18.75 -15.28 28.20
N ASP A 47 19.00 -15.29 29.52
CA ASP A 47 18.14 -14.55 30.44
C ASP A 47 18.34 -13.04 30.29
N LEU A 48 17.23 -12.31 30.07
CA LEU A 48 17.27 -10.87 29.83
C LEU A 48 17.43 -10.05 31.11
N ILE A 49 16.92 -10.56 32.26
CA ILE A 49 16.97 -9.92 33.58
C ILE A 49 17.61 -10.83 34.62
N ASP A 50 18.11 -10.25 35.71
CA ASP A 50 18.60 -10.99 36.87
C ASP A 50 17.51 -11.06 37.95
N SER A 51 16.67 -12.11 37.88
CA SER A 51 15.53 -12.29 38.79
C SER A 51 15.94 -12.35 40.26
N ARG A 52 17.14 -12.91 40.60
CA ARG A 52 17.62 -12.99 41.98
C ARG A 52 17.98 -11.60 42.53
N ALA A 53 18.66 -10.80 41.71
CA ALA A 53 19.01 -9.43 42.12
C ALA A 53 17.74 -8.57 42.31
N ILE A 54 16.73 -8.75 41.40
CA ILE A 54 15.47 -8.03 41.53
C ILE A 54 14.73 -8.42 42.80
N VAL A 55 14.58 -9.70 43.12
CA VAL A 55 13.93 -10.18 44.34
C VAL A 55 14.66 -9.61 45.59
N ALA A 56 16.01 -9.67 45.65
CA ALA A 56 16.78 -9.12 46.78
C ALA A 56 16.57 -7.60 46.92
N ASP A 57 16.48 -6.85 45.84
CA ASP A 57 16.18 -5.42 45.87
C ASP A 57 14.74 -5.14 46.37
N LEU A 58 13.76 -5.90 45.92
CA LEU A 58 12.38 -5.75 46.38
C LEU A 58 12.20 -6.10 47.86
N ASP A 59 12.86 -7.17 48.35
CA ASP A 59 12.88 -7.50 49.78
C ASP A 59 13.51 -6.42 50.66
N ARG A 60 14.53 -5.74 50.10
CA ARG A 60 15.17 -4.60 50.78
C ARG A 60 14.20 -3.43 50.85
N LEU A 61 13.53 -3.09 49.74
CA LEU A 61 12.53 -2.03 49.69
C LEU A 61 11.38 -2.28 50.67
N ALA A 62 10.86 -3.51 50.77
CA ALA A 62 9.84 -3.87 51.72
C ALA A 62 10.23 -3.68 53.19
N ARG A 63 11.52 -3.82 53.51
CA ARG A 63 12.06 -3.56 54.87
C ARG A 63 12.26 -2.07 55.16
N THR A 64 12.69 -1.31 54.15
CA THR A 64 13.03 0.14 54.30
C THR A 64 11.77 0.99 54.37
N GLU A 65 10.77 0.69 53.53
CA GLU A 65 9.53 1.47 53.39
C GLU A 65 8.36 0.91 54.25
N ARG A 66 8.68 0.22 55.36
CA ARG A 66 7.65 -0.39 56.22
C ARG A 66 6.68 0.68 56.78
N GLY A 67 5.42 0.57 56.41
CA GLY A 67 4.32 1.46 56.83
C GLY A 67 3.99 2.60 55.88
N ASN A 68 4.66 2.67 54.70
CA ASN A 68 4.27 3.58 53.62
C ASN A 68 3.99 2.82 52.32
N ASP A 69 2.80 2.29 52.21
CA ASP A 69 2.38 1.44 51.06
C ASP A 69 2.46 2.16 49.71
N VAL A 70 2.28 3.49 49.68
CA VAL A 70 2.29 4.27 48.42
C VAL A 70 3.72 4.41 47.89
N GLU A 71 4.69 4.74 48.76
CA GLU A 71 6.09 4.85 48.40
C GLU A 71 6.68 3.48 48.05
N LEU A 72 6.32 2.44 48.78
CA LEU A 72 6.75 1.07 48.50
C LEU A 72 6.29 0.63 47.10
N ARG A 73 5.02 0.83 46.75
CA ARG A 73 4.49 0.51 45.42
C ARG A 73 5.21 1.27 44.32
N SER A 74 5.44 2.56 44.49
CA SER A 74 6.18 3.39 43.54
C SER A 74 7.62 2.91 43.34
N ALA A 75 8.32 2.59 44.41
CA ALA A 75 9.70 2.09 44.36
C ALA A 75 9.79 0.71 43.66
N VAL A 76 8.86 -0.19 43.97
CA VAL A 76 8.73 -1.50 43.31
C VAL A 76 8.51 -1.33 41.80
N ALA A 77 7.56 -0.48 41.40
CA ALA A 77 7.26 -0.22 40.00
C ALA A 77 8.46 0.38 39.25
N GLN A 78 9.17 1.34 39.85
CA GLN A 78 10.38 1.93 39.27
C GLN A 78 11.50 0.89 39.10
N ARG A 79 11.70 0.02 40.07
CA ARG A 79 12.72 -1.05 39.98
C ARG A 79 12.42 -2.05 38.86
N LEU A 80 11.18 -2.49 38.78
CA LEU A 80 10.72 -3.40 37.70
C LEU A 80 10.82 -2.74 36.33
N LYS A 81 10.41 -1.47 36.21
CA LYS A 81 10.53 -0.68 34.99
C LYS A 81 11.97 -0.58 34.48
N ALA A 82 12.92 -0.31 35.41
CA ALA A 82 14.34 -0.26 35.06
C ALA A 82 14.85 -1.62 34.56
N ALA A 83 14.52 -2.71 35.26
CA ALA A 83 14.90 -4.07 34.85
C ALA A 83 14.34 -4.46 33.45
N MET A 84 13.08 -4.10 33.19
CA MET A 84 12.45 -4.36 31.87
C MET A 84 13.08 -3.52 30.76
N ALA A 85 13.48 -2.28 31.04
CA ALA A 85 14.17 -1.43 30.07
C ALA A 85 15.54 -2.01 29.71
N GLU A 86 16.32 -2.43 30.70
CA GLU A 86 17.61 -3.13 30.49
C GLU A 86 17.43 -4.44 29.72
N GLY A 87 16.44 -5.23 30.10
CA GLY A 87 16.11 -6.48 29.41
C GLY A 87 15.70 -6.29 27.95
N ARG A 88 14.90 -5.26 27.67
CA ARG A 88 14.53 -4.90 26.27
C ARG A 88 15.75 -4.46 25.45
N ALA A 89 16.63 -3.64 26.01
CA ALA A 89 17.86 -3.25 25.32
C ALA A 89 18.76 -4.46 25.01
N LYS A 90 18.88 -5.42 25.95
CA LYS A 90 19.61 -6.68 25.74
C LYS A 90 18.94 -7.56 24.67
N ALA A 91 17.61 -7.63 24.65
CA ALA A 91 16.87 -8.36 23.64
C ALA A 91 17.10 -7.79 22.24
N GLU A 92 17.13 -6.46 22.09
CA GLU A 92 17.45 -5.79 20.81
C GLU A 92 18.87 -6.13 20.34
N GLN A 93 19.88 -6.05 21.24
CA GLN A 93 21.26 -6.43 20.91
C GLN A 93 21.37 -7.89 20.45
N LEU A 94 20.67 -8.80 21.12
CA LEU A 94 20.64 -10.22 20.74
C LEU A 94 19.95 -10.42 19.39
N LEU A 95 18.86 -9.71 19.11
CA LEU A 95 18.17 -9.78 17.81
C LEU A 95 19.06 -9.27 16.67
N LEU A 96 19.80 -8.18 16.88
CA LEU A 96 20.77 -7.68 15.91
C LEU A 96 21.90 -8.69 15.63
N LYS A 97 22.28 -9.48 16.64
CA LYS A 97 23.34 -10.48 16.54
C LYS A 97 22.88 -11.79 15.89
N ASP A 98 21.75 -12.36 16.35
CA ASP A 98 21.30 -13.69 15.93
C ASP A 98 20.26 -13.66 14.80
N ARG A 99 19.62 -12.51 14.56
CA ARG A 99 18.61 -12.25 13.52
C ARG A 99 17.40 -13.18 13.59
N HIS A 100 17.09 -13.74 14.77
CA HIS A 100 15.97 -14.64 14.99
C HIS A 100 14.82 -13.94 15.71
N GLY A 101 13.80 -13.50 14.96
CA GLY A 101 12.67 -12.74 15.49
C GLY A 101 11.84 -13.53 16.48
N ARG A 102 11.56 -14.79 16.19
CA ARG A 102 10.79 -15.64 17.10
C ARG A 102 11.52 -15.87 18.43
N ARG A 103 12.83 -16.09 18.41
CA ARG A 103 13.63 -16.20 19.65
C ARG A 103 13.62 -14.91 20.46
N CYS A 104 13.64 -13.75 19.78
CA CYS A 104 13.50 -12.46 20.45
C CYS A 104 12.14 -12.38 21.16
N ALA A 105 11.04 -12.74 20.47
CA ALA A 105 9.71 -12.74 21.04
C ALA A 105 9.56 -13.73 22.23
N GLU A 106 10.17 -14.90 22.14
CA GLU A 106 10.21 -15.89 23.24
C GLU A 106 10.99 -15.38 24.45
N ARG A 107 12.13 -14.67 24.24
CA ARG A 107 12.92 -14.08 25.31
C ARG A 107 12.17 -12.96 26.02
N LEU A 108 11.50 -12.08 25.27
CA LEU A 108 10.70 -11.00 25.85
C LEU A 108 9.52 -11.56 26.64
N CYS A 109 8.83 -12.56 26.12
CA CYS A 109 7.74 -13.21 26.83
C CYS A 109 8.23 -13.81 28.16
N ARG A 110 9.36 -14.54 28.17
CA ARG A 110 9.95 -15.10 29.41
C ARG A 110 10.33 -14.02 30.40
N MET A 111 10.88 -12.90 29.95
CA MET A 111 11.20 -11.76 30.82
C MET A 111 9.92 -11.23 31.51
N GLU A 112 8.83 -11.10 30.76
CA GLU A 112 7.55 -10.65 31.30
C GLU A 112 6.95 -11.68 32.26
N ASP A 113 7.07 -12.99 31.95
CA ASP A 113 6.68 -14.07 32.85
C ASP A 113 7.43 -13.96 34.20
N GLU A 114 8.75 -13.79 34.17
CA GLU A 114 9.58 -13.63 35.36
C GLU A 114 9.19 -12.39 36.19
N VAL A 115 8.93 -11.26 35.55
CA VAL A 115 8.47 -10.04 36.24
C VAL A 115 7.12 -10.28 36.95
N ILE A 116 6.18 -10.96 36.31
CA ILE A 116 4.87 -11.28 36.88
C ILE A 116 5.02 -12.27 38.04
N ILE A 117 5.89 -13.28 37.93
CA ILE A 117 6.15 -14.24 39.00
C ILE A 117 6.76 -13.53 40.22
N ILE A 118 7.79 -12.71 40.00
CA ILE A 118 8.45 -11.94 41.07
C ILE A 118 7.43 -11.02 41.76
N LEU A 119 6.60 -10.32 40.97
CA LEU A 119 5.60 -9.42 41.53
C LEU A 119 4.52 -10.15 42.33
N TYR A 120 4.04 -11.29 41.83
CA TYR A 120 3.08 -12.12 42.57
C TYR A 120 3.64 -12.61 43.90
N ASP A 121 4.87 -13.11 43.89
CA ASP A 121 5.53 -13.56 45.14
C ASP A 121 5.73 -12.40 46.13
N PHE A 122 6.15 -11.23 45.63
CA PHE A 122 6.28 -10.03 46.43
C PHE A 122 4.94 -9.59 47.09
N VAL A 123 3.86 -9.54 46.29
CA VAL A 123 2.52 -9.16 46.76
C VAL A 123 2.04 -10.14 47.86
N ARG A 124 2.25 -11.43 47.64
CA ARG A 124 1.85 -12.50 48.57
C ARG A 124 2.66 -12.50 49.85
N GLN A 125 3.96 -12.20 49.78
CA GLN A 125 4.83 -12.23 50.95
C GLN A 125 4.79 -10.94 51.79
N HIS A 126 4.65 -9.79 51.15
CA HIS A 126 4.85 -8.50 51.82
C HIS A 126 3.56 -7.66 51.95
N LEU A 127 2.60 -7.79 51.01
CA LEU A 127 1.40 -6.96 51.03
C LEU A 127 0.15 -7.72 51.57
N TYR A 128 -0.05 -8.95 51.13
CA TYR A 128 -1.21 -9.77 51.51
C TYR A 128 -0.80 -11.19 51.92
N PRO A 129 -0.02 -11.32 53.02
CA PRO A 129 0.39 -12.64 53.54
C PRO A 129 -0.82 -13.43 54.04
N SER A 130 -0.88 -14.70 53.76
CA SER A 130 -1.86 -15.67 54.26
C SER A 130 -1.12 -16.74 55.03
N GLU A 131 -1.30 -16.79 56.38
CA GLU A 131 -0.62 -17.72 57.27
C GLU A 131 -1.18 -19.14 57.18
N ASN A 132 -2.49 -19.28 56.88
CA ASN A 132 -3.16 -20.58 56.68
C ASN A 132 -4.14 -20.48 55.51
N PRO A 133 -3.69 -20.66 54.25
CA PRO A 133 -4.54 -20.51 53.07
C PRO A 133 -5.66 -21.57 53.06
N SER A 134 -6.90 -21.09 53.10
CA SER A 134 -8.07 -21.86 52.85
C SER A 134 -8.28 -22.09 51.31
N GLU A 135 -9.22 -22.99 50.92
CA GLU A 135 -9.56 -23.19 49.52
C GLU A 135 -9.98 -21.87 48.82
N THR A 136 -10.41 -20.86 49.55
CA THR A 136 -10.85 -19.56 49.05
C THR A 136 -9.65 -18.61 48.69
N GLU A 137 -8.48 -18.92 49.17
CA GLU A 137 -7.22 -18.16 48.93
C GLU A 137 -6.31 -18.81 47.89
N HIS A 138 -6.84 -19.75 47.10
CA HIS A 138 -6.19 -20.34 45.96
C HIS A 138 -6.51 -19.54 44.72
N MET A 139 -5.54 -19.28 43.90
CA MET A 139 -5.71 -18.69 42.56
C MET A 139 -4.64 -19.21 41.60
N ALA A 140 -4.97 -19.20 40.29
CA ALA A 140 -3.99 -19.38 39.25
C ALA A 140 -3.90 -18.13 38.38
N VAL A 141 -2.69 -17.73 38.04
CA VAL A 141 -2.46 -16.67 37.05
C VAL A 141 -2.14 -17.33 35.73
N VAL A 142 -2.87 -16.97 34.71
CA VAL A 142 -2.85 -17.60 33.40
C VAL A 142 -2.64 -16.54 32.33
N ALA A 143 -1.63 -16.72 31.48
CA ALA A 143 -1.46 -15.92 30.28
C ALA A 143 -2.48 -16.34 29.21
N THR A 144 -3.14 -15.38 28.58
CA THR A 144 -4.15 -15.64 27.57
C THR A 144 -3.88 -14.87 26.29
N GLY A 145 -4.66 -15.10 25.24
CA GLY A 145 -4.57 -14.34 24.00
C GLY A 145 -3.19 -14.39 23.35
N GLY A 146 -2.67 -13.22 22.96
CA GLY A 146 -1.34 -13.06 22.37
C GLY A 146 -0.22 -13.49 23.31
N TYR A 147 -0.31 -13.13 24.55
CA TYR A 147 0.65 -13.45 25.60
C TYR A 147 0.67 -14.97 25.94
N GLY A 148 -0.49 -15.60 25.86
CA GLY A 148 -0.62 -17.05 26.10
C GLY A 148 0.20 -17.92 25.12
N ARG A 149 0.46 -17.43 23.89
CA ARG A 149 1.30 -18.16 22.93
C ARG A 149 2.78 -18.27 23.30
N GLY A 150 3.23 -17.51 24.31
CA GLY A 150 4.65 -17.48 24.66
C GLY A 150 5.50 -16.60 23.71
N LEU A 151 4.90 -15.67 22.99
CA LEU A 151 5.54 -14.80 22.01
C LEU A 151 5.10 -13.37 22.21
N GLN A 152 6.02 -12.46 22.52
CA GLN A 152 5.75 -11.03 22.75
C GLN A 152 6.67 -10.13 21.93
N ALA A 153 6.11 -9.09 21.33
CA ALA A 153 6.91 -8.01 20.76
C ALA A 153 7.18 -6.93 21.83
N PRO A 154 8.20 -6.07 21.69
CA PRO A 154 8.62 -5.13 22.74
C PRO A 154 7.52 -4.21 23.26
N GLY A 155 6.50 -3.88 22.45
CA GLY A 155 5.38 -3.02 22.85
C GLY A 155 4.03 -3.74 22.87
N SER A 156 4.00 -5.08 22.91
CA SER A 156 2.75 -5.85 22.96
C SER A 156 2.04 -5.71 24.30
N ASP A 157 0.72 -5.85 24.28
CA ASP A 157 -0.11 -5.88 25.49
C ASP A 157 0.02 -7.25 26.18
N ILE A 158 -0.08 -7.29 27.50
CA ILE A 158 -0.09 -8.49 28.33
C ILE A 158 -1.54 -8.81 28.67
N ASP A 159 -2.00 -10.03 28.38
CA ASP A 159 -3.34 -10.50 28.70
C ASP A 159 -3.29 -11.52 29.84
N LEU A 160 -3.84 -11.20 31.02
CA LEU A 160 -3.86 -12.03 32.21
C LEU A 160 -5.27 -12.49 32.57
N LEU A 161 -5.40 -13.75 32.93
CA LEU A 161 -6.59 -14.32 33.57
C LEU A 161 -6.22 -14.75 34.99
N PHE A 162 -6.84 -14.10 35.99
CA PHE A 162 -6.81 -14.51 37.38
C PHE A 162 -7.95 -15.53 37.58
N LEU A 163 -7.57 -16.79 37.72
CA LEU A 163 -8.52 -17.90 37.82
C LEU A 163 -8.74 -18.25 39.29
N LEU A 164 -9.98 -18.15 39.71
CA LEU A 164 -10.41 -18.41 41.09
C LEU A 164 -11.22 -19.74 41.18
N PRO A 165 -11.30 -20.38 42.36
CA PRO A 165 -11.93 -21.69 42.50
C PRO A 165 -13.43 -21.68 42.17
N TYR A 166 -14.22 -20.79 42.72
CA TYR A 166 -15.68 -20.77 42.54
C TYR A 166 -16.34 -19.41 42.50
N LYS A 167 -15.83 -18.38 43.18
CA LYS A 167 -16.31 -16.99 43.14
C LYS A 167 -15.18 -16.01 43.46
N GLN A 168 -15.42 -14.73 43.22
CA GLN A 168 -14.50 -13.68 43.64
C GLN A 168 -14.36 -13.66 45.16
N THR A 169 -13.13 -13.65 45.63
CA THR A 169 -12.78 -13.56 47.05
C THR A 169 -12.05 -12.23 47.31
N ALA A 170 -12.24 -11.64 48.51
CA ALA A 170 -11.61 -10.38 48.84
C ALA A 170 -10.06 -10.44 48.72
N TRP A 171 -9.46 -11.55 49.13
CA TRP A 171 -8.04 -11.76 49.00
C TRP A 171 -7.60 -11.85 47.51
N GLY A 172 -8.32 -12.64 46.68
CA GLY A 172 -8.02 -12.78 45.26
C GLY A 172 -8.14 -11.47 44.49
N GLU A 173 -9.15 -10.64 44.81
CA GLU A 173 -9.29 -9.30 44.24
C GLU A 173 -8.16 -8.37 44.62
N GLN A 174 -7.80 -8.31 45.92
CA GLN A 174 -6.71 -7.46 46.40
C GLN A 174 -5.36 -7.85 45.80
N VAL A 175 -5.06 -9.15 45.69
CA VAL A 175 -3.83 -9.63 45.05
C VAL A 175 -3.82 -9.29 43.56
N ALA A 176 -4.92 -9.51 42.82
CA ALA A 176 -5.02 -9.19 41.43
C ALA A 176 -4.88 -7.68 41.18
N GLU A 177 -5.57 -6.84 41.94
CA GLU A 177 -5.48 -5.38 41.86
C GLU A 177 -4.06 -4.88 42.15
N ALA A 178 -3.40 -5.38 43.19
CA ALA A 178 -2.03 -4.97 43.52
C ALA A 178 -1.05 -5.28 42.36
N ILE A 179 -1.18 -6.45 41.77
CA ILE A 179 -0.36 -6.83 40.61
C ILE A 179 -0.65 -5.92 39.41
N LEU A 180 -1.93 -5.67 39.12
CA LEU A 180 -2.34 -4.83 37.98
C LEU A 180 -1.85 -3.39 38.13
N TYR A 181 -2.04 -2.77 39.31
CA TYR A 181 -1.54 -1.42 39.57
C TYR A 181 -0.02 -1.33 39.40
N ALA A 182 0.73 -2.28 39.95
CA ALA A 182 2.18 -2.27 39.82
C ALA A 182 2.62 -2.43 38.35
N LEU A 183 1.94 -3.28 37.55
CA LEU A 183 2.22 -3.45 36.12
C LEU A 183 1.88 -2.18 35.32
N TRP A 184 0.74 -1.52 35.59
CA TRP A 184 0.39 -0.25 34.96
C TRP A 184 1.38 0.88 35.29
N ASP A 185 1.86 0.95 36.54
CA ASP A 185 2.87 1.92 36.95
C ASP A 185 4.23 1.72 36.27
N THR A 186 4.54 0.50 35.83
CA THR A 186 5.70 0.26 34.93
C THR A 186 5.49 0.79 33.51
N GLY A 187 4.26 1.17 33.14
CA GLY A 187 3.88 1.63 31.80
C GLY A 187 3.47 0.50 30.85
N LEU A 188 3.24 -0.71 31.36
CA LEU A 188 2.71 -1.83 30.57
C LEU A 188 1.21 -1.66 30.31
N LYS A 189 0.79 -2.07 29.14
CA LYS A 189 -0.63 -2.24 28.82
C LYS A 189 -1.05 -3.64 29.19
N VAL A 190 -1.94 -3.76 30.16
CA VAL A 190 -2.41 -5.06 30.67
C VAL A 190 -3.92 -5.18 30.50
N GLY A 191 -4.33 -6.13 29.65
CA GLY A 191 -5.67 -6.66 29.61
C GLY A 191 -5.85 -7.71 30.71
N HIS A 192 -6.95 -7.71 31.43
CA HIS A 192 -7.16 -8.67 32.51
C HIS A 192 -8.60 -9.13 32.63
N ALA A 193 -8.77 -10.29 33.24
CA ALA A 193 -10.05 -10.81 33.69
C ALA A 193 -9.84 -11.61 34.98
N THR A 194 -10.77 -11.48 35.92
CA THR A 194 -10.84 -12.30 37.13
C THR A 194 -12.10 -13.15 37.07
N ARG A 195 -11.98 -14.48 36.98
CA ARG A 195 -13.11 -15.38 36.72
C ARG A 195 -12.94 -16.74 37.42
N SER A 196 -14.06 -17.38 37.73
CA SER A 196 -14.05 -18.80 38.05
C SER A 196 -13.98 -19.65 36.76
N VAL A 197 -13.66 -20.96 36.92
CA VAL A 197 -13.70 -21.93 35.82
C VAL A 197 -15.08 -21.97 35.15
N ASP A 198 -16.17 -21.98 35.92
CA ASP A 198 -17.54 -21.98 35.39
C ASP A 198 -17.81 -20.75 34.52
N GLU A 199 -17.37 -19.59 34.95
CA GLU A 199 -17.54 -18.36 34.23
C GLU A 199 -16.74 -18.34 32.94
N CYS A 200 -15.51 -18.82 32.97
CA CYS A 200 -14.69 -18.97 31.77
C CYS A 200 -15.35 -19.85 30.72
N ILE A 201 -15.94 -21.00 31.13
CA ILE A 201 -16.63 -21.90 30.22
C ILE A 201 -17.91 -21.26 29.66
N ARG A 202 -18.69 -20.57 30.50
CA ARG A 202 -19.90 -19.86 30.07
C ARG A 202 -19.58 -18.78 29.02
N GLN A 203 -18.56 -17.96 29.29
CA GLN A 203 -18.14 -16.88 28.39
C GLN A 203 -17.55 -17.43 27.10
N ALA A 204 -16.74 -18.49 27.16
CA ALA A 204 -16.18 -19.14 25.97
C ALA A 204 -17.26 -19.74 25.04
N LYS A 205 -18.40 -20.15 25.56
CA LYS A 205 -19.56 -20.60 24.75
C LYS A 205 -20.21 -19.41 24.03
N ALA A 206 -20.27 -18.24 24.67
CA ALA A 206 -20.99 -17.06 24.18
C ALA A 206 -20.15 -16.18 23.24
N ASP A 207 -18.84 -16.07 23.48
CA ASP A 207 -17.94 -15.15 22.77
C ASP A 207 -16.76 -15.88 22.13
N MET A 208 -16.60 -15.68 20.80
CA MET A 208 -15.56 -16.32 20.00
C MET A 208 -14.16 -15.77 20.31
N THR A 209 -14.06 -14.51 20.74
CA THR A 209 -12.79 -13.88 21.14
C THR A 209 -12.30 -14.50 22.45
N ILE A 210 -13.18 -14.65 23.44
CA ILE A 210 -12.86 -15.30 24.71
C ILE A 210 -12.54 -16.78 24.49
N ARG A 211 -13.28 -17.46 23.62
CA ARG A 211 -12.99 -18.85 23.20
C ARG A 211 -11.58 -18.99 22.65
N THR A 212 -11.15 -18.04 21.81
CA THR A 212 -9.81 -18.01 21.22
C THR A 212 -8.75 -17.69 22.28
N ALA A 213 -9.02 -16.77 23.19
CA ALA A 213 -8.10 -16.41 24.28
C ALA A 213 -7.83 -17.60 25.21
N ILE A 214 -8.88 -18.38 25.57
CA ILE A 214 -8.74 -19.61 26.39
C ILE A 214 -8.06 -20.72 25.61
N LEU A 215 -8.28 -20.86 24.29
CA LEU A 215 -7.55 -21.80 23.44
C LEU A 215 -6.02 -21.59 23.51
N GLU A 216 -5.58 -20.37 23.71
CA GLU A 216 -4.16 -19.96 23.83
C GLU A 216 -3.69 -19.91 25.29
N ALA A 217 -4.53 -20.28 26.27
CA ALA A 217 -4.20 -20.18 27.68
C ALA A 217 -2.95 -20.97 28.04
N ARG A 218 -2.07 -20.32 28.84
CA ARG A 218 -0.80 -20.88 29.34
C ARG A 218 -0.68 -20.59 30.85
N PHE A 219 -0.42 -21.63 31.61
CA PHE A 219 -0.20 -21.51 33.06
C PHE A 219 1.09 -20.71 33.35
N LEU A 220 1.01 -19.72 34.21
CA LEU A 220 2.16 -18.97 34.71
C LEU A 220 2.56 -19.41 36.12
N LEU A 221 1.65 -19.29 37.08
CA LEU A 221 1.90 -19.56 38.50
C LEU A 221 0.61 -19.82 39.27
N GLY A 222 0.72 -20.23 40.53
CA GLY A 222 -0.40 -20.45 41.43
C GLY A 222 -0.92 -21.87 41.42
N ASP A 223 -2.23 -22.07 41.59
CA ASP A 223 -2.85 -23.40 41.67
C ASP A 223 -3.00 -24.07 40.29
N ARG A 224 -2.16 -25.00 40.03
CA ARG A 224 -2.14 -25.76 38.77
C ARG A 224 -3.43 -26.56 38.54
N LYS A 225 -4.10 -27.02 39.62
CA LYS A 225 -5.32 -27.83 39.48
C LYS A 225 -6.45 -27.03 38.85
N LEU A 226 -6.62 -25.75 39.23
CA LEU A 226 -7.59 -24.84 38.62
C LEU A 226 -7.37 -24.69 37.11
N PHE A 227 -6.12 -24.54 36.71
CA PHE A 227 -5.78 -24.43 35.29
C PHE A 227 -6.06 -25.74 34.55
N ASP A 228 -5.67 -26.87 35.10
CA ASP A 228 -5.90 -28.17 34.48
C ASP A 228 -7.42 -28.50 34.36
N GLU A 229 -8.24 -28.09 35.37
CA GLU A 229 -9.68 -28.14 35.31
C GLU A 229 -10.24 -27.26 34.18
N LEU A 230 -9.80 -26.02 34.06
CA LEU A 230 -10.19 -25.12 32.97
C LEU A 230 -9.93 -25.75 31.60
N VAL A 231 -8.73 -26.28 31.39
CA VAL A 231 -8.35 -26.91 30.11
C VAL A 231 -9.22 -28.13 29.81
N GLN A 232 -9.43 -28.99 30.80
CA GLN A 232 -10.26 -30.21 30.64
C GLN A 232 -11.71 -29.86 30.32
N ARG A 233 -12.27 -28.91 31.05
CA ARG A 233 -13.68 -28.47 30.82
C ARG A 233 -13.82 -27.72 29.52
N PHE A 234 -12.86 -26.87 29.14
CA PHE A 234 -12.85 -26.19 27.86
C PHE A 234 -12.88 -27.18 26.69
N ASP A 235 -12.09 -28.25 26.76
CA ASP A 235 -12.09 -29.29 25.74
C ASP A 235 -13.40 -30.05 25.66
N ASN A 236 -14.00 -30.42 26.80
CA ASN A 236 -15.21 -31.23 26.86
C ASN A 236 -16.47 -30.42 26.54
N ASP A 237 -16.63 -29.24 27.14
CA ASP A 237 -17.87 -28.47 27.20
C ASP A 237 -17.99 -27.42 26.08
N VAL A 238 -16.83 -26.96 25.52
CA VAL A 238 -16.79 -25.89 24.52
C VAL A 238 -16.32 -26.41 23.16
N VAL A 239 -15.21 -27.09 23.11
CA VAL A 239 -14.53 -27.43 21.83
C VAL A 239 -15.15 -28.63 21.15
N ARG A 240 -15.68 -29.58 21.94
CA ARG A 240 -16.33 -30.80 21.41
C ARG A 240 -17.55 -30.42 20.57
N ASN A 241 -17.60 -30.93 19.32
CA ASN A 241 -18.70 -30.73 18.36
C ASN A 241 -18.90 -29.28 17.82
N THR A 242 -18.01 -28.33 18.10
CA THR A 242 -18.12 -26.92 17.64
C THR A 242 -17.05 -26.53 16.62
N ALA A 243 -16.31 -27.51 16.06
CA ALA A 243 -15.23 -27.24 15.13
C ALA A 243 -15.67 -26.47 13.88
N ALA A 244 -16.82 -26.82 13.28
CA ALA A 244 -17.34 -26.15 12.09
C ALA A 244 -17.69 -24.67 12.35
N GLU A 245 -18.32 -24.39 13.49
CA GLU A 245 -18.67 -23.04 13.92
C GLU A 245 -17.42 -22.20 14.13
N PHE A 246 -16.40 -22.73 14.82
CA PHE A 246 -15.13 -22.04 15.07
C PHE A 246 -14.38 -21.72 13.77
N VAL A 247 -14.29 -22.70 12.85
CA VAL A 247 -13.64 -22.49 11.54
C VAL A 247 -14.34 -21.39 10.75
N ALA A 248 -15.68 -21.45 10.64
CA ALA A 248 -16.46 -20.44 9.92
C ALA A 248 -16.27 -19.04 10.51
N ALA A 249 -16.31 -18.91 11.84
CA ALA A 249 -16.09 -17.65 12.53
C ALA A 249 -14.68 -17.09 12.27
N LYS A 250 -13.63 -17.91 12.41
CA LYS A 250 -12.23 -17.44 12.19
C LYS A 250 -11.93 -17.08 10.75
N LEU A 251 -12.49 -17.77 9.78
CA LEU A 251 -12.37 -17.40 8.37
C LEU A 251 -13.14 -16.11 8.06
N GLY A 252 -14.35 -15.93 8.63
CA GLY A 252 -15.12 -14.69 8.51
C GLY A 252 -14.39 -13.48 9.12
N GLU A 253 -13.83 -13.61 10.33
CA GLU A 253 -12.99 -12.58 10.96
C GLU A 253 -11.79 -12.21 10.09
N ARG A 254 -11.14 -13.21 9.48
CA ARG A 254 -10.00 -13.00 8.57
C ARG A 254 -10.40 -12.23 7.32
N GLU A 255 -11.51 -12.58 6.68
CA GLU A 255 -12.01 -11.89 5.48
C GLU A 255 -12.37 -10.42 5.78
N GLU A 256 -13.05 -10.18 6.91
CA GLU A 256 -13.40 -8.83 7.34
C GLU A 256 -12.15 -7.99 7.63
N ARG A 257 -11.15 -8.57 8.30
CA ARG A 257 -9.87 -7.91 8.53
C ARG A 257 -9.16 -7.55 7.23
N HIS A 258 -9.12 -8.46 6.25
CA HIS A 258 -8.54 -8.20 4.94
C HIS A 258 -9.28 -7.09 4.18
N ARG A 259 -10.62 -7.04 4.29
CA ARG A 259 -11.44 -5.99 3.67
C ARG A 259 -11.09 -4.61 4.24
N ARG A 260 -10.99 -4.48 5.56
CA ARG A 260 -10.60 -3.23 6.23
C ARG A 260 -9.15 -2.83 5.93
N GLY A 261 -8.26 -3.79 5.76
CA GLY A 261 -6.84 -3.58 5.45
C GLY A 261 -6.52 -3.32 3.97
N GLY A 262 -7.53 -3.08 3.10
CA GLY A 262 -7.33 -2.77 1.68
C GLY A 262 -7.21 -3.97 0.75
N GLN A 263 -7.54 -5.18 1.19
CA GLN A 263 -7.63 -6.45 0.45
C GLN A 263 -6.36 -6.94 -0.26
N SER A 264 -5.36 -6.09 -0.50
CA SER A 264 -4.11 -6.47 -1.14
C SER A 264 -3.02 -6.82 -0.13
N ARG A 265 -2.25 -7.87 -0.43
CA ARG A 265 -1.02 -8.20 0.30
C ARG A 265 0.20 -7.43 -0.21
N TYR A 266 0.02 -6.65 -1.26
CA TYR A 266 1.07 -5.96 -2.01
C TYR A 266 1.00 -4.44 -1.84
N LEU A 267 0.45 -3.97 -0.70
CA LEU A 267 0.52 -2.56 -0.30
C LEU A 267 1.96 -2.21 0.07
N VAL A 268 2.47 -1.08 -0.42
CA VAL A 268 3.86 -0.67 -0.16
C VAL A 268 4.14 -0.29 1.30
N GLU A 269 3.11 0.06 2.08
CA GLU A 269 3.18 0.24 3.54
C GLU A 269 2.26 -0.77 4.26
N PRO A 270 2.63 -2.05 4.33
CA PRO A 270 1.76 -3.09 4.87
C PRO A 270 1.69 -3.07 6.40
N ASN A 271 0.59 -3.59 6.97
CA ASN A 271 0.52 -3.93 8.38
C ASN A 271 1.07 -5.34 8.61
N VAL A 272 2.18 -5.45 9.34
CA VAL A 272 2.93 -6.71 9.53
C VAL A 272 2.15 -7.73 10.35
N LYS A 273 1.30 -7.28 11.29
CA LYS A 273 0.48 -8.14 12.15
C LYS A 273 -0.83 -8.51 11.49
N ASP A 274 -1.65 -7.51 11.11
CA ASP A 274 -3.04 -7.70 10.73
C ASP A 274 -3.28 -7.63 9.20
N GLY A 275 -2.29 -7.22 8.42
CA GLY A 275 -2.35 -7.19 6.96
C GLY A 275 -2.48 -8.58 6.34
N LYS A 276 -2.96 -8.65 5.10
CA LYS A 276 -3.09 -9.91 4.34
C LYS A 276 -1.70 -10.53 4.11
N GLY A 277 -1.50 -11.74 4.62
CA GLY A 277 -0.20 -12.41 4.63
C GLY A 277 0.69 -12.05 5.83
N GLY A 278 0.17 -11.32 6.83
CA GLY A 278 0.87 -10.99 8.07
C GLY A 278 0.75 -12.07 9.15
N LEU A 279 1.33 -11.80 10.33
CA LEU A 279 1.38 -12.73 11.46
C LEU A 279 0.00 -13.26 11.89
N ARG A 280 -1.05 -12.43 11.82
CA ARG A 280 -2.41 -12.82 12.20
C ARG A 280 -2.99 -13.93 11.32
N ASP A 281 -2.56 -14.00 10.05
CA ASP A 281 -3.00 -15.08 9.16
C ASP A 281 -2.36 -16.41 9.56
N LEU A 282 -1.07 -16.44 9.95
CA LEU A 282 -0.41 -17.61 10.53
C LEU A 282 -1.06 -18.02 11.85
N HIS A 283 -1.38 -17.04 12.73
CA HIS A 283 -2.07 -17.32 13.99
C HIS A 283 -3.46 -17.89 13.75
N THR A 284 -4.23 -17.33 12.81
CA THR A 284 -5.56 -17.83 12.45
C THR A 284 -5.50 -19.28 11.99
N LEU A 285 -4.53 -19.60 11.12
CA LEU A 285 -4.26 -20.95 10.67
C LEU A 285 -3.96 -21.90 11.84
N PHE A 286 -3.07 -21.49 12.75
CA PHE A 286 -2.70 -22.28 13.91
C PHE A 286 -3.84 -22.45 14.91
N TRP A 287 -4.66 -21.41 15.16
CA TRP A 287 -5.86 -21.54 16.00
C TRP A 287 -6.86 -22.54 15.46
N ILE A 288 -7.12 -22.51 14.15
CA ILE A 288 -7.99 -23.47 13.49
C ILE A 288 -7.41 -24.88 13.65
N ALA A 289 -6.12 -25.03 13.39
CA ALA A 289 -5.44 -26.33 13.52
C ALA A 289 -5.46 -26.85 14.97
N LYS A 290 -5.16 -26.00 15.95
CA LYS A 290 -5.20 -26.32 17.39
C LYS A 290 -6.60 -26.75 17.82
N TYR A 291 -7.63 -26.03 17.33
CA TYR A 291 -9.01 -26.32 17.67
C TYR A 291 -9.57 -27.60 17.03
N VAL A 292 -9.27 -27.82 15.74
CA VAL A 292 -9.82 -28.95 14.96
C VAL A 292 -9.06 -30.25 15.22
N TYR A 293 -7.71 -30.19 15.15
CA TYR A 293 -6.84 -31.37 15.22
C TYR A 293 -6.31 -31.67 16.61
N ARG A 294 -6.63 -30.81 17.61
CA ARG A 294 -6.19 -30.96 19.02
C ARG A 294 -4.66 -31.02 19.14
N VAL A 295 -3.95 -30.29 18.32
CA VAL A 295 -2.48 -30.14 18.38
C VAL A 295 -2.12 -29.05 19.37
N ARG A 296 -1.03 -29.25 20.11
CA ARG A 296 -0.48 -28.25 21.05
C ARG A 296 0.61 -27.41 20.38
N GLU A 297 1.43 -28.04 19.57
CA GLU A 297 2.53 -27.41 18.85
C GLU A 297 2.37 -27.55 17.33
N PRO A 298 2.89 -26.56 16.53
CA PRO A 298 2.75 -26.61 15.08
C PRO A 298 3.41 -27.80 14.38
N ASP A 299 4.44 -28.42 14.99
CA ASP A 299 5.11 -29.61 14.43
C ASP A 299 4.22 -30.85 14.43
N GLU A 300 3.23 -30.91 15.33
CA GLU A 300 2.26 -32.01 15.35
C GLU A 300 1.39 -32.05 14.09
N LEU A 301 1.27 -30.92 13.36
CA LEU A 301 0.54 -30.84 12.09
C LEU A 301 1.14 -31.75 11.00
N ILE A 302 2.44 -32.03 11.07
CA ILE A 302 3.10 -33.02 10.19
C ILE A 302 2.54 -34.43 10.49
N LYS A 303 2.44 -34.78 11.76
CA LYS A 303 1.94 -36.12 12.19
C LYS A 303 0.45 -36.31 11.83
N ARG A 304 -0.30 -35.20 11.75
CA ARG A 304 -1.72 -35.20 11.36
C ARG A 304 -1.91 -35.14 9.84
N GLY A 305 -0.85 -34.99 9.06
CA GLY A 305 -0.91 -34.92 7.59
C GLY A 305 -1.45 -33.60 7.03
N VAL A 306 -1.59 -32.55 7.88
CA VAL A 306 -2.04 -31.22 7.47
C VAL A 306 -0.95 -30.50 6.69
N PHE A 307 0.29 -30.58 7.17
CA PHE A 307 1.49 -30.10 6.49
C PHE A 307 2.42 -31.26 6.12
N ASP A 308 3.10 -31.12 4.99
CA ASP A 308 4.31 -31.85 4.76
C ASP A 308 5.52 -31.19 5.44
N LYS A 309 6.68 -31.84 5.42
CA LYS A 309 7.88 -31.31 6.09
C LYS A 309 8.37 -29.98 5.49
N GLU A 310 8.21 -29.79 4.18
CA GLU A 310 8.63 -28.58 3.47
C GLU A 310 7.67 -27.42 3.79
N GLU A 311 6.36 -27.67 3.83
CA GLU A 311 5.33 -26.70 4.21
C GLU A 311 5.51 -26.25 5.67
N TYR A 312 5.84 -27.16 6.59
CA TYR A 312 6.14 -26.79 7.98
C TYR A 312 7.41 -25.94 8.10
N GLN A 313 8.47 -26.27 7.35
CA GLN A 313 9.68 -25.45 7.33
C GLN A 313 9.41 -24.06 6.76
N LEU A 314 8.55 -23.96 5.75
CA LEU A 314 8.12 -22.69 5.19
C LEU A 314 7.35 -21.87 6.22
N PHE A 315 6.39 -22.47 6.94
CA PHE A 315 5.66 -21.85 8.04
C PHE A 315 6.62 -21.24 9.07
N ARG A 316 7.61 -22.01 9.53
CA ARG A 316 8.60 -21.56 10.53
C ARG A 316 9.47 -20.39 10.03
N ARG A 317 9.87 -20.41 8.75
CA ARG A 317 10.64 -19.30 8.15
C ARG A 317 9.81 -18.02 8.04
N CYS A 318 8.57 -18.14 7.59
CA CYS A 318 7.66 -16.98 7.50
C CYS A 318 7.39 -16.39 8.88
N GLU A 319 7.12 -17.24 9.88
CA GLU A 319 6.89 -16.81 11.25
C GLU A 319 8.09 -16.06 11.82
N ASP A 320 9.30 -16.63 11.71
CA ASP A 320 10.53 -16.02 12.23
C ASP A 320 10.85 -14.68 11.57
N PHE A 321 10.70 -14.60 10.24
CA PHE A 321 10.94 -13.36 9.49
C PHE A 321 9.95 -12.26 9.89
N LEU A 322 8.65 -12.55 9.95
CA LEU A 322 7.64 -11.56 10.33
C LEU A 322 7.81 -11.09 11.79
N TRP A 323 8.22 -12.00 12.70
CA TRP A 323 8.57 -11.62 14.07
C TRP A 323 9.83 -10.75 14.10
N SER A 324 10.85 -11.01 13.28
CA SER A 324 12.03 -10.16 13.17
C SER A 324 11.64 -8.74 12.75
N VAL A 325 10.86 -8.60 11.69
CA VAL A 325 10.38 -7.29 11.21
C VAL A 325 9.60 -6.57 12.30
N ARG A 326 8.64 -7.25 12.93
CA ARG A 326 7.78 -6.67 13.98
C ARG A 326 8.55 -6.22 15.21
N CYS A 327 9.49 -7.03 15.70
CA CYS A 327 10.33 -6.67 16.84
C CYS A 327 11.20 -5.44 16.52
N HIS A 328 11.85 -5.41 15.35
CA HIS A 328 12.61 -4.24 14.91
C HIS A 328 11.77 -2.97 14.80
N MET A 329 10.53 -3.08 14.28
CA MET A 329 9.60 -1.94 14.25
C MET A 329 9.34 -1.37 15.64
N HIS A 330 9.01 -2.23 16.61
CA HIS A 330 8.73 -1.80 18.00
C HIS A 330 9.97 -1.20 18.68
N PHE A 331 11.16 -1.77 18.46
CA PHE A 331 12.41 -1.19 19.01
C PHE A 331 12.72 0.18 18.40
N LEU A 332 12.56 0.33 17.07
CA LEU A 332 12.83 1.60 16.40
C LEU A 332 11.88 2.72 16.79
N THR A 333 10.60 2.39 16.95
CA THR A 333 9.56 3.40 17.19
C THR A 333 9.28 3.63 18.70
N GLY A 334 9.76 2.75 19.56
CA GLY A 334 9.48 2.77 20.99
C GLY A 334 8.01 2.49 21.36
N ARG A 335 7.20 2.04 20.40
CA ARG A 335 5.76 1.78 20.57
C ARG A 335 5.32 0.56 19.74
N ALA A 336 4.06 0.12 19.96
CA ALA A 336 3.43 -0.95 19.20
C ALA A 336 3.05 -0.47 17.78
N GLU A 337 4.05 -0.18 16.94
CA GLU A 337 3.83 0.18 15.55
C GLU A 337 3.73 -1.08 14.69
N GLU A 338 2.62 -1.22 13.98
CA GLU A 338 2.36 -2.40 13.16
C GLU A 338 2.39 -2.10 11.64
N ARG A 339 2.39 -0.80 11.26
CA ARG A 339 2.48 -0.37 9.86
C ARG A 339 3.93 -0.14 9.47
N LEU A 340 4.40 -0.90 8.50
CA LEU A 340 5.75 -0.80 7.93
C LEU A 340 5.81 0.39 6.97
N SER A 341 5.90 1.60 7.53
CA SER A 341 5.94 2.87 6.79
C SER A 341 7.31 3.15 6.16
N PHE A 342 7.36 4.00 5.14
CA PHE A 342 8.58 4.29 4.38
C PHE A 342 9.76 4.76 5.25
N ASP A 343 9.48 5.56 6.29
CA ASP A 343 10.49 6.10 7.20
C ASP A 343 11.24 5.02 7.99
N ILE A 344 10.59 3.89 8.28
CA ILE A 344 11.21 2.78 9.03
C ILE A 344 11.71 1.64 8.13
N GLN A 345 11.20 1.50 6.90
CA GLN A 345 11.59 0.42 5.98
C GLN A 345 13.10 0.37 5.73
N ARG A 346 13.70 1.53 5.49
CA ARG A 346 15.15 1.63 5.19
C ARG A 346 16.00 1.19 6.38
N GLU A 347 15.66 1.66 7.58
CA GLU A 347 16.39 1.29 8.79
C GLU A 347 16.26 -0.22 9.08
N ILE A 348 15.07 -0.80 8.87
CA ILE A 348 14.87 -2.24 9.04
C ILE A 348 15.67 -3.03 8.00
N ALA A 349 15.74 -2.57 6.75
CA ALA A 349 16.55 -3.21 5.72
C ALA A 349 18.03 -3.29 6.16
N ILE A 350 18.58 -2.19 6.69
CA ILE A 350 19.95 -2.13 7.22
C ILE A 350 20.13 -3.10 8.40
N ARG A 351 19.23 -3.08 9.40
CA ARG A 351 19.27 -3.95 10.58
C ARG A 351 19.20 -5.44 10.23
N LEU A 352 18.45 -5.79 9.20
CA LEU A 352 18.34 -7.15 8.68
C LEU A 352 19.51 -7.53 7.73
N GLY A 353 20.40 -6.57 7.39
CA GLY A 353 21.61 -6.79 6.59
C GLY A 353 21.36 -6.89 5.09
N TYR A 354 20.33 -6.21 4.57
CA TYR A 354 20.15 -6.07 3.13
C TYR A 354 21.16 -5.05 2.59
N THR A 355 21.65 -5.30 1.38
CA THR A 355 22.63 -4.48 0.66
C THR A 355 22.13 -4.12 -0.72
N GLU A 356 22.59 -3.02 -1.27
CA GLU A 356 22.27 -2.61 -2.64
C GLU A 356 22.80 -3.58 -3.70
N HIS A 357 22.05 -3.70 -4.79
CA HIS A 357 22.45 -4.40 -6.01
C HIS A 357 22.17 -3.51 -7.24
N PRO A 358 22.89 -3.70 -8.36
CA PRO A 358 22.63 -2.94 -9.57
C PRO A 358 21.14 -2.98 -9.97
N GLY A 359 20.49 -1.81 -9.99
CA GLY A 359 19.07 -1.64 -10.30
C GLY A 359 18.08 -1.89 -9.15
N GLN A 360 18.54 -2.20 -7.93
CA GLN A 360 17.68 -2.37 -6.75
C GLN A 360 18.35 -1.86 -5.48
N GLN A 361 17.63 -1.01 -4.74
CA GLN A 361 18.07 -0.54 -3.42
C GLN A 361 17.95 -1.65 -2.37
N ASP A 362 18.67 -1.51 -1.26
CA ASP A 362 18.59 -2.40 -0.09
C ASP A 362 17.16 -2.54 0.43
N VAL A 363 16.44 -1.42 0.56
CA VAL A 363 15.04 -1.38 1.00
C VAL A 363 14.09 -2.08 0.04
N GLU A 364 14.29 -1.97 -1.27
CA GLU A 364 13.48 -2.65 -2.28
C GLU A 364 13.67 -4.17 -2.23
N ARG A 365 14.89 -4.62 -1.96
CA ARG A 365 15.22 -6.05 -1.76
C ARG A 365 14.60 -6.60 -0.48
N PHE A 366 14.64 -5.83 0.61
CA PHE A 366 13.96 -6.18 1.85
C PHE A 366 12.45 -6.32 1.62
N MET A 367 11.82 -5.31 1.00
CA MET A 367 10.39 -5.32 0.76
C MET A 367 9.97 -6.42 -0.21
N LYS A 368 10.79 -6.74 -1.22
CA LYS A 368 10.55 -7.90 -2.08
C LYS A 368 10.50 -9.21 -1.27
N HIS A 369 11.44 -9.41 -0.35
CA HIS A 369 11.42 -10.56 0.55
C HIS A 369 10.17 -10.57 1.44
N TYR A 370 9.78 -9.42 1.97
CA TYR A 370 8.54 -9.27 2.74
C TYR A 370 7.30 -9.72 1.95
N PHE A 371 7.15 -9.23 0.71
CA PHE A 371 6.00 -9.58 -0.12
C PHE A 371 5.98 -11.05 -0.56
N LEU A 372 7.13 -11.64 -0.81
CA LEU A 372 7.25 -13.08 -1.06
C LEU A 372 6.86 -13.89 0.17
N THR A 373 7.29 -13.46 1.36
CA THR A 373 6.88 -14.07 2.63
C THR A 373 5.36 -13.96 2.84
N ALA A 374 4.76 -12.78 2.59
CA ALA A 374 3.32 -12.58 2.69
C ALA A 374 2.53 -13.46 1.68
N LYS A 375 3.11 -13.71 0.50
CA LYS A 375 2.56 -14.66 -0.47
C LYS A 375 2.61 -16.09 0.08
N ASP A 376 3.76 -16.53 0.60
CA ASP A 376 3.94 -17.85 1.16
C ASP A 376 2.99 -18.13 2.34
N VAL A 377 2.76 -17.14 3.21
CA VAL A 377 1.72 -17.20 4.27
C VAL A 377 0.33 -17.40 3.68
N GLY A 378 0.02 -16.71 2.58
CA GLY A 378 -1.24 -16.89 1.87
C GLY A 378 -1.41 -18.32 1.32
N ASP A 379 -0.36 -18.86 0.73
CA ASP A 379 -0.35 -20.22 0.17
C ASP A 379 -0.53 -21.28 1.27
N LEU A 380 0.18 -21.15 2.41
CA LEU A 380 0.02 -22.02 3.59
C LEU A 380 -1.42 -21.97 4.14
N THR A 381 -2.03 -20.77 4.19
CA THR A 381 -3.41 -20.63 4.64
C THR A 381 -4.39 -21.33 3.69
N ALA A 382 -4.17 -21.21 2.38
CA ALA A 382 -5.01 -21.86 1.39
C ALA A 382 -4.95 -23.40 1.51
N ILE A 383 -3.77 -23.97 1.81
CA ILE A 383 -3.57 -25.42 2.02
C ILE A 383 -4.42 -25.91 3.19
N VAL A 384 -4.36 -25.23 4.35
CA VAL A 384 -5.12 -25.66 5.54
C VAL A 384 -6.63 -25.50 5.35
N CYS A 385 -7.08 -24.42 4.74
CA CYS A 385 -8.50 -24.22 4.42
C CYS A 385 -9.04 -25.33 3.51
N ALA A 386 -8.23 -25.74 2.54
CA ALA A 386 -8.57 -26.84 1.63
C ALA A 386 -8.71 -28.18 2.34
N GLU A 387 -7.79 -28.53 3.23
CA GLU A 387 -7.83 -29.78 3.99
C GLU A 387 -9.04 -29.81 4.95
N LEU A 388 -9.37 -28.67 5.54
CA LEU A 388 -10.55 -28.55 6.40
C LEU A 388 -11.86 -28.76 5.64
N GLU A 389 -11.99 -28.18 4.43
CA GLU A 389 -13.17 -28.36 3.58
C GLU A 389 -13.32 -29.84 3.17
N ASP A 390 -12.24 -30.53 2.85
CA ASP A 390 -12.25 -31.97 2.51
C ASP A 390 -12.59 -32.86 3.71
N SER A 391 -12.10 -32.54 4.91
CA SER A 391 -12.39 -33.29 6.12
C SER A 391 -13.85 -33.12 6.56
N HIS A 392 -14.40 -31.92 6.46
CA HIS A 392 -15.82 -31.66 6.72
C HIS A 392 -16.74 -32.31 5.67
N ALA A 393 -16.35 -32.28 4.39
CA ALA A 393 -17.08 -32.97 3.34
C ALA A 393 -17.14 -34.51 3.58
N LYS A 394 -16.09 -35.10 4.11
CA LYS A 394 -16.07 -36.53 4.49
C LYS A 394 -16.99 -36.82 5.70
N THR A 395 -17.05 -35.93 6.68
CA THR A 395 -17.90 -36.10 7.88
C THR A 395 -19.39 -35.92 7.55
N LEU A 396 -19.74 -34.94 6.72
CA LEU A 396 -21.11 -34.75 6.21
C LEU A 396 -21.53 -35.90 5.26
N ALA A 397 -20.58 -36.43 4.46
CA ALA A 397 -20.84 -37.56 3.57
C ALA A 397 -21.12 -38.88 4.32
N VAL A 398 -20.67 -39.05 5.56
CA VAL A 398 -21.04 -40.20 6.39
C VAL A 398 -22.49 -40.10 6.85
N LEU A 399 -22.96 -38.92 7.18
CA LEU A 399 -24.39 -38.66 7.53
C LEU A 399 -25.31 -38.67 6.30
N SER A 400 -24.83 -38.14 5.13
CA SER A 400 -25.60 -38.09 3.88
C SER A 400 -25.59 -39.42 3.11
N ARG A 401 -24.59 -40.30 3.31
CA ARG A 401 -24.53 -41.63 2.69
C ARG A 401 -25.73 -42.52 2.94
N VAL A 402 -26.49 -42.24 3.97
CA VAL A 402 -27.76 -42.94 4.24
C VAL A 402 -28.89 -42.38 3.35
N MET A 403 -28.87 -41.10 2.97
CA MET A 403 -29.86 -40.48 2.10
C MET A 403 -29.45 -40.38 0.61
N ASP A 404 -28.16 -40.36 0.30
CA ASP A 404 -27.61 -40.16 -1.06
C ASP A 404 -27.41 -41.46 -1.86
N LYS A 405 -27.81 -42.63 -1.33
CA LYS A 405 -27.85 -43.86 -2.14
C LYS A 405 -28.82 -43.78 -3.31
N LEU A 406 -29.59 -42.70 -3.42
CA LEU A 406 -30.61 -42.53 -4.49
C LEU A 406 -30.26 -41.49 -5.55
N ARG A 407 -29.15 -40.71 -5.44
CA ARG A 407 -28.66 -39.84 -6.53
C ARG A 407 -27.13 -39.73 -6.49
N PRO A 408 -26.38 -40.39 -7.40
CA PRO A 408 -24.99 -40.13 -7.55
C PRO A 408 -24.78 -38.67 -7.97
N PRO A 409 -23.86 -37.90 -7.34
CA PRO A 409 -23.57 -36.54 -7.76
C PRO A 409 -23.13 -36.57 -9.23
N LYS A 410 -23.86 -35.87 -10.10
CA LYS A 410 -23.52 -35.72 -11.52
C LYS A 410 -22.19 -34.98 -11.60
N ARG A 411 -21.08 -35.70 -11.67
CA ARG A 411 -19.79 -35.14 -12.08
C ARG A 411 -19.96 -34.64 -13.50
N LYS A 412 -19.98 -33.31 -13.70
CA LYS A 412 -20.05 -32.72 -15.01
C LYS A 412 -18.64 -32.71 -15.58
N THR A 413 -18.36 -33.55 -16.54
CA THR A 413 -17.16 -33.40 -17.40
C THR A 413 -17.31 -32.13 -18.23
N LEU A 414 -16.21 -31.40 -18.38
CA LEU A 414 -16.17 -30.28 -19.31
C LEU A 414 -16.10 -30.86 -20.72
N ALA A 415 -17.02 -30.44 -21.60
CA ALA A 415 -17.08 -30.95 -23.00
C ALA A 415 -15.78 -30.70 -23.79
N GLU A 416 -14.93 -29.81 -23.29
CA GLU A 416 -13.71 -29.34 -23.97
C GLU A 416 -12.43 -30.00 -23.46
N SER A 417 -12.50 -30.82 -22.40
CA SER A 417 -11.32 -31.50 -21.86
C SER A 417 -11.69 -32.70 -21.00
N GLU A 418 -11.05 -33.83 -21.28
CA GLU A 418 -11.16 -35.05 -20.47
C GLU A 418 -10.29 -34.98 -19.19
N ASP A 419 -9.39 -34.01 -19.11
CA ASP A 419 -8.44 -33.80 -18.02
C ASP A 419 -9.02 -33.08 -16.81
N PHE A 420 -10.16 -32.40 -16.99
CA PHE A 420 -10.78 -31.56 -15.96
C PHE A 420 -12.25 -31.90 -15.73
N ILE A 421 -12.66 -31.88 -14.49
CA ILE A 421 -14.02 -32.10 -14.05
C ILE A 421 -14.50 -30.93 -13.20
N VAL A 422 -15.81 -30.68 -13.16
CA VAL A 422 -16.43 -29.69 -12.29
C VAL A 422 -17.02 -30.36 -11.08
N ASP A 423 -16.54 -29.97 -9.90
CA ASP A 423 -17.06 -30.40 -8.59
C ASP A 423 -17.46 -29.15 -7.79
N LYS A 424 -18.73 -29.03 -7.41
CA LYS A 424 -19.26 -27.90 -6.59
C LYS A 424 -18.82 -26.50 -7.09
N ASN A 425 -18.94 -26.26 -8.40
CA ASN A 425 -18.52 -25.01 -9.07
C ASN A 425 -17.00 -24.75 -9.04
N ARG A 426 -16.18 -25.81 -8.82
CA ARG A 426 -14.73 -25.72 -8.86
C ARG A 426 -14.19 -26.63 -9.95
N ILE A 427 -13.14 -26.18 -10.64
CA ILE A 427 -12.41 -26.99 -11.60
C ILE A 427 -11.40 -27.87 -10.86
N ARG A 428 -11.48 -29.18 -11.11
CA ARG A 428 -10.64 -30.21 -10.51
C ARG A 428 -9.93 -31.01 -11.59
N ILE A 429 -8.73 -31.50 -11.30
CA ILE A 429 -8.00 -32.45 -12.15
C ILE A 429 -8.54 -33.88 -11.97
N VAL A 430 -8.58 -34.62 -13.06
CA VAL A 430 -9.01 -36.03 -13.02
C VAL A 430 -8.03 -36.89 -12.22
N ASN A 431 -6.72 -36.66 -12.39
CA ASN A 431 -5.66 -37.34 -11.65
C ASN A 431 -4.39 -36.50 -11.58
N GLY A 432 -3.44 -36.85 -10.71
CA GLY A 432 -2.21 -36.08 -10.49
C GLY A 432 -1.19 -36.10 -11.65
N SER A 433 -1.42 -36.87 -12.72
CA SER A 433 -0.51 -36.95 -13.88
C SER A 433 -0.91 -36.00 -15.03
N VAL A 434 -2.04 -35.30 -14.93
CA VAL A 434 -2.61 -34.42 -15.97
C VAL A 434 -1.57 -33.43 -16.51
N PHE A 435 -0.84 -32.76 -15.65
CA PHE A 435 0.16 -31.75 -16.07
C PHE A 435 1.46 -32.38 -16.62
N ARG A 436 1.79 -33.60 -16.23
CA ARG A 436 2.95 -34.32 -16.79
C ARG A 436 2.64 -34.87 -18.18
N ARG A 437 1.41 -35.35 -18.39
CA ARG A 437 0.96 -35.90 -19.67
C ARG A 437 0.89 -34.80 -20.74
N ASP A 438 0.30 -33.67 -20.39
CA ASP A 438 0.19 -32.52 -21.27
C ASP A 438 0.47 -31.23 -20.47
N PRO A 439 1.70 -30.65 -20.55
CA PRO A 439 2.06 -29.43 -19.86
C PRO A 439 1.22 -28.21 -20.25
N VAL A 440 0.57 -28.16 -21.43
CA VAL A 440 -0.34 -27.08 -21.86
C VAL A 440 -1.50 -26.95 -20.87
N ASN A 441 -1.87 -28.01 -20.19
CA ASN A 441 -2.89 -28.02 -19.14
C ASN A 441 -2.59 -27.06 -17.98
N LEU A 442 -1.32 -26.65 -17.77
CA LEU A 442 -0.97 -25.61 -16.80
C LEU A 442 -1.50 -24.22 -17.19
N ILE A 443 -1.79 -23.99 -18.47
CA ILE A 443 -2.42 -22.76 -18.97
C ILE A 443 -3.91 -23.01 -19.23
N ARG A 444 -4.25 -24.17 -19.84
CA ARG A 444 -5.63 -24.53 -20.23
C ARG A 444 -6.60 -24.52 -19.04
N ILE A 445 -6.18 -24.93 -17.85
CA ILE A 445 -7.01 -24.93 -16.65
C ILE A 445 -7.50 -23.50 -16.28
N PHE A 446 -6.65 -22.48 -16.45
CA PHE A 446 -7.02 -21.08 -16.20
C PHE A 446 -7.99 -20.55 -17.25
N HIS A 447 -7.75 -20.87 -18.51
CA HIS A 447 -8.66 -20.51 -19.61
C HIS A 447 -10.05 -21.13 -19.38
N LEU A 448 -10.13 -22.42 -19.06
CA LEU A 448 -11.41 -23.09 -18.80
C LEU A 448 -12.12 -22.55 -17.55
N ALA A 449 -11.34 -22.28 -16.47
CA ALA A 449 -11.89 -21.66 -15.26
C ALA A 449 -12.51 -20.30 -15.56
N GLN A 450 -11.85 -19.46 -16.38
CA GLN A 450 -12.35 -18.14 -16.80
C GLN A 450 -13.60 -18.29 -17.68
N LYS A 451 -13.54 -19.18 -18.68
CA LYS A 451 -14.63 -19.41 -19.63
C LYS A 451 -15.94 -19.84 -18.95
N HIS A 452 -15.84 -20.70 -17.95
CA HIS A 452 -16.98 -21.28 -17.23
C HIS A 452 -17.25 -20.65 -15.85
N ASN A 453 -16.51 -19.59 -15.48
CA ASN A 453 -16.60 -18.91 -14.19
C ASN A 453 -16.49 -19.88 -12.99
N LEU A 454 -15.43 -20.70 -12.99
CA LEU A 454 -15.18 -21.73 -11.98
C LEU A 454 -14.06 -21.28 -11.02
N ALA A 455 -14.23 -21.60 -9.74
CA ALA A 455 -13.14 -21.53 -8.79
C ALA A 455 -12.18 -22.72 -8.97
N PHE A 456 -10.99 -22.67 -8.35
CA PHE A 456 -10.04 -23.77 -8.42
C PHE A 456 -10.21 -24.72 -7.24
N HIS A 457 -10.18 -26.02 -7.51
CA HIS A 457 -10.10 -27.00 -6.44
C HIS A 457 -8.68 -27.01 -5.83
N PRO A 458 -8.54 -27.13 -4.52
CA PRO A 458 -7.23 -27.12 -3.85
C PRO A 458 -6.23 -28.15 -4.39
N ASP A 459 -6.69 -29.37 -4.71
CA ASP A 459 -5.84 -30.41 -5.31
C ASP A 459 -5.24 -29.96 -6.65
N ALA A 460 -6.02 -29.22 -7.44
CA ALA A 460 -5.54 -28.68 -8.71
C ALA A 460 -4.45 -27.63 -8.47
N MET A 461 -4.62 -26.74 -7.47
CA MET A 461 -3.62 -25.75 -7.10
C MET A 461 -2.33 -26.40 -6.59
N ARG A 462 -2.42 -27.37 -5.66
CA ARG A 462 -1.25 -28.14 -5.18
C ARG A 462 -0.52 -28.85 -6.33
N ALA A 463 -1.25 -29.52 -7.22
CA ALA A 463 -0.66 -30.21 -8.35
C ALA A 463 0.01 -29.24 -9.35
N MET A 464 -0.57 -28.07 -9.60
CA MET A 464 0.05 -27.02 -10.40
C MET A 464 1.36 -26.53 -9.79
N THR A 465 1.39 -26.19 -8.50
CA THR A 465 2.59 -25.73 -7.82
C THR A 465 3.72 -26.77 -7.89
N ARG A 466 3.41 -28.04 -7.70
CA ARG A 466 4.38 -29.15 -7.84
C ARG A 466 4.85 -29.37 -9.28
N SER A 467 4.07 -28.91 -10.28
CA SER A 467 4.33 -29.11 -11.70
C SER A 467 4.97 -27.92 -12.40
N LEU A 468 5.30 -26.84 -11.67
CA LEU A 468 5.85 -25.60 -12.23
C LEU A 468 7.14 -25.80 -13.03
N LYS A 469 7.93 -26.85 -12.74
CA LYS A 469 9.14 -27.21 -13.49
C LYS A 469 8.84 -27.62 -14.96
N LEU A 470 7.61 -27.97 -15.28
CA LEU A 470 7.19 -28.32 -16.63
C LEU A 470 6.99 -27.09 -17.53
N ILE A 471 7.01 -25.87 -16.95
CA ILE A 471 6.96 -24.63 -17.73
C ILE A 471 8.40 -24.29 -18.17
N ASP A 472 8.86 -25.02 -19.16
CA ASP A 472 10.17 -24.87 -19.79
C ASP A 472 10.10 -24.03 -21.08
N ALA A 473 11.19 -23.97 -21.84
CA ALA A 473 11.22 -23.27 -23.12
C ALA A 473 10.22 -23.87 -24.13
N LYS A 474 10.09 -25.20 -24.16
CA LYS A 474 9.21 -25.92 -25.09
C LYS A 474 7.72 -25.55 -24.87
N LEU A 475 7.30 -25.49 -23.60
CA LEU A 475 5.92 -25.06 -23.29
C LEU A 475 5.72 -23.56 -23.59
N ARG A 476 6.72 -22.74 -23.31
CA ARG A 476 6.63 -21.30 -23.60
C ARG A 476 6.49 -21.02 -25.11
N ASP A 477 7.13 -21.81 -25.96
CA ASP A 477 7.07 -21.66 -27.42
C ASP A 477 5.92 -22.45 -28.05
N ASN A 478 5.07 -23.09 -27.25
CA ASN A 478 3.92 -23.86 -27.77
C ASN A 478 2.79 -22.92 -28.21
N ASP A 479 2.34 -23.05 -29.47
CA ASP A 479 1.33 -22.17 -30.09
C ASP A 479 -0.02 -22.23 -29.36
N GLU A 480 -0.46 -23.41 -28.91
CA GLU A 480 -1.73 -23.53 -28.18
C GLU A 480 -1.64 -22.82 -26.82
N ALA A 481 -0.56 -23.02 -26.08
CA ALA A 481 -0.37 -22.36 -24.80
C ALA A 481 -0.35 -20.84 -24.94
N ASN A 482 0.31 -20.33 -25.96
CA ASN A 482 0.37 -18.88 -26.26
C ASN A 482 -1.00 -18.33 -26.67
N ARG A 483 -1.75 -19.03 -27.51
CA ARG A 483 -3.12 -18.64 -27.87
C ARG A 483 -4.04 -18.60 -26.65
N LEU A 484 -4.03 -19.66 -25.82
CA LEU A 484 -4.83 -19.70 -24.60
C LEU A 484 -4.47 -18.57 -23.63
N PHE A 485 -3.19 -18.22 -23.55
CA PHE A 485 -2.74 -17.11 -22.72
C PHE A 485 -3.26 -15.76 -23.26
N VAL A 486 -3.19 -15.51 -24.55
CA VAL A 486 -3.74 -14.30 -25.16
C VAL A 486 -5.26 -14.24 -24.96
N ASP A 487 -5.97 -15.35 -25.12
CA ASP A 487 -7.40 -15.42 -24.85
C ASP A 487 -7.74 -15.06 -23.38
N ILE A 488 -6.91 -15.49 -22.41
CA ILE A 488 -7.07 -15.10 -21.00
C ILE A 488 -6.87 -13.59 -20.82
N VAL A 489 -5.79 -13.03 -21.38
CA VAL A 489 -5.42 -11.61 -21.23
C VAL A 489 -6.47 -10.70 -21.86
N THR A 490 -7.01 -11.08 -23.01
CA THR A 490 -7.97 -10.28 -23.80
C THR A 490 -9.44 -10.62 -23.52
N SER A 491 -9.71 -11.49 -22.56
CA SER A 491 -11.06 -11.92 -22.19
C SER A 491 -11.91 -10.74 -21.70
N LYS A 492 -13.20 -10.74 -22.05
CA LYS A 492 -14.18 -9.84 -21.44
C LYS A 492 -14.67 -10.31 -20.06
N LYS A 493 -14.22 -11.49 -19.62
CA LYS A 493 -14.60 -12.12 -18.35
C LYS A 493 -13.47 -12.03 -17.34
N ASP A 494 -13.34 -10.85 -16.71
CA ASP A 494 -12.44 -10.60 -15.57
C ASP A 494 -11.02 -11.20 -15.73
N PRO A 495 -10.19 -10.66 -16.64
CA PRO A 495 -8.81 -11.12 -16.82
C PRO A 495 -7.95 -10.87 -15.58
N GLU A 496 -8.23 -9.82 -14.78
CA GLU A 496 -7.50 -9.51 -13.56
C GLU A 496 -7.49 -10.70 -12.59
N THR A 497 -8.68 -11.22 -12.23
CA THR A 497 -8.81 -12.32 -11.27
C THR A 497 -8.06 -13.57 -11.74
N VAL A 498 -8.12 -13.90 -13.03
CA VAL A 498 -7.46 -15.09 -13.56
C VAL A 498 -5.95 -14.93 -13.60
N LEU A 499 -5.45 -13.80 -14.10
CA LEU A 499 -4.01 -13.48 -14.10
C LEU A 499 -3.45 -13.41 -12.67
N ARG A 500 -4.21 -12.89 -11.71
CA ARG A 500 -3.86 -12.92 -10.29
C ARG A 500 -3.71 -14.35 -9.78
N ARG A 501 -4.63 -15.25 -10.11
CA ARG A 501 -4.53 -16.68 -9.76
C ARG A 501 -3.34 -17.35 -10.43
N MET A 502 -3.04 -17.02 -11.69
CA MET A 502 -1.82 -17.48 -12.36
C MET A 502 -0.54 -16.99 -11.67
N ASN A 503 -0.53 -15.74 -11.19
CA ASN A 503 0.60 -15.16 -10.44
C ASN A 503 0.75 -15.84 -9.06
N GLU A 504 -0.34 -15.99 -8.33
CA GLU A 504 -0.36 -16.70 -7.04
C GLU A 504 0.13 -18.15 -7.17
N ALA A 505 -0.29 -18.87 -8.21
CA ALA A 505 0.16 -20.23 -8.50
C ALA A 505 1.62 -20.31 -9.02
N GLY A 506 2.28 -19.18 -9.30
CA GLY A 506 3.64 -19.13 -9.85
C GLY A 506 3.74 -19.50 -11.34
N VAL A 507 2.61 -19.71 -12.02
CA VAL A 507 2.52 -20.06 -13.45
C VAL A 507 2.87 -18.84 -14.31
N LEU A 508 2.30 -17.66 -14.02
CA LEU A 508 2.45 -16.46 -14.83
C LEU A 508 3.91 -16.06 -15.01
N GLY A 509 4.66 -15.94 -13.92
CA GLY A 509 6.06 -15.53 -13.95
C GLY A 509 7.01 -16.54 -14.59
N ARG A 510 6.63 -17.84 -14.64
CA ARG A 510 7.39 -18.87 -15.36
C ARG A 510 7.04 -18.92 -16.85
N PHE A 511 5.78 -18.69 -17.19
CA PHE A 511 5.33 -18.64 -18.58
C PHE A 511 5.79 -17.35 -19.28
N ILE A 512 5.75 -16.21 -18.57
CA ILE A 512 6.31 -14.92 -19.01
C ILE A 512 7.48 -14.54 -18.08
N PRO A 513 8.72 -14.96 -18.38
CA PRO A 513 9.87 -14.74 -17.48
C PRO A 513 10.16 -13.27 -17.18
N ALA A 514 9.82 -12.35 -18.10
CA ALA A 514 9.94 -10.91 -17.87
C ALA A 514 9.01 -10.47 -16.74
N PHE A 515 7.76 -10.97 -16.70
CA PHE A 515 6.82 -10.72 -15.58
C PHE A 515 7.34 -11.30 -14.27
N GLY A 516 7.94 -12.49 -14.30
CA GLY A 516 8.54 -13.11 -13.11
C GLY A 516 9.61 -12.26 -12.43
N LYS A 517 10.27 -11.36 -13.15
CA LYS A 517 11.27 -10.44 -12.59
C LYS A 517 10.66 -9.31 -11.78
N VAL A 518 9.46 -8.86 -12.15
CA VAL A 518 8.75 -7.77 -11.47
C VAL A 518 7.77 -8.24 -10.40
N VAL A 519 7.63 -9.56 -10.21
CA VAL A 519 6.81 -10.14 -9.13
C VAL A 519 7.33 -9.68 -7.78
N ALA A 520 6.41 -9.19 -6.93
CA ALA A 520 6.69 -8.67 -5.60
C ALA A 520 7.72 -7.52 -5.60
N MET A 521 7.91 -6.83 -6.73
CA MET A 521 8.83 -5.70 -6.83
C MET A 521 8.14 -4.42 -6.39
N MET A 522 8.70 -3.75 -5.41
CA MET A 522 8.31 -2.42 -4.99
C MET A 522 9.27 -1.39 -5.58
N GLN A 523 8.77 -0.24 -5.94
CA GLN A 523 9.57 0.98 -6.13
C GLN A 523 9.52 1.79 -4.84
N PHE A 524 10.68 2.16 -4.31
CA PHE A 524 10.75 2.95 -3.08
C PHE A 524 10.45 4.42 -3.38
N ASN A 525 9.15 4.75 -3.52
CA ASN A 525 8.60 6.09 -3.67
C ASN A 525 7.18 6.16 -3.09
N MET A 526 6.71 7.36 -2.78
CA MET A 526 5.37 7.58 -2.20
C MET A 526 4.25 7.63 -3.25
N TYR A 527 4.58 7.57 -4.55
CA TYR A 527 3.59 7.66 -5.62
C TYR A 527 2.83 6.34 -5.82
N HIS A 528 3.54 5.21 -5.80
CA HIS A 528 2.94 3.90 -6.02
C HIS A 528 2.41 3.30 -4.73
N HIS A 529 1.17 2.82 -4.75
CA HIS A 529 0.54 2.16 -3.61
C HIS A 529 0.73 0.63 -3.62
N TYR A 530 1.14 0.06 -4.74
CA TYR A 530 1.22 -1.39 -4.99
C TYR A 530 2.57 -1.78 -5.57
N THR A 531 2.88 -3.08 -5.49
CA THR A 531 4.00 -3.67 -6.24
C THR A 531 3.75 -3.63 -7.75
N VAL A 532 4.81 -3.71 -8.55
CA VAL A 532 4.72 -3.59 -10.03
C VAL A 532 3.81 -4.65 -10.64
N ASP A 533 3.92 -5.91 -10.20
CA ASP A 533 3.04 -6.99 -10.66
C ASP A 533 1.58 -6.76 -10.30
N GLU A 534 1.30 -6.30 -9.08
CA GLU A 534 -0.06 -5.96 -8.65
C GLU A 534 -0.64 -4.79 -9.44
N HIS A 535 0.17 -3.76 -9.71
CA HIS A 535 -0.21 -2.62 -10.55
C HIS A 535 -0.62 -3.08 -11.96
N LEU A 536 0.22 -3.90 -12.63
CA LEU A 536 -0.09 -4.45 -13.95
C LEU A 536 -1.41 -5.24 -13.97
N LEU A 537 -1.65 -6.07 -12.95
CA LEU A 537 -2.89 -6.83 -12.84
C LEU A 537 -4.11 -5.93 -12.63
N ARG A 538 -3.98 -4.87 -11.81
CA ARG A 538 -5.05 -3.88 -11.60
C ARG A 538 -5.38 -3.10 -12.86
N CYS A 539 -4.38 -2.73 -13.67
CA CYS A 539 -4.60 -2.11 -14.96
C CYS A 539 -5.51 -2.97 -15.86
N MET A 540 -5.34 -4.30 -15.83
CA MET A 540 -6.20 -5.23 -16.57
C MET A 540 -7.65 -5.20 -16.07
N GLY A 541 -7.85 -5.09 -14.76
CA GLY A 541 -9.18 -4.93 -14.15
C GLY A 541 -9.84 -3.63 -14.57
N ILE A 542 -9.09 -2.52 -14.56
CA ILE A 542 -9.58 -1.21 -14.98
C ILE A 542 -9.98 -1.20 -16.46
N LEU A 543 -9.20 -1.81 -17.36
CA LEU A 543 -9.63 -1.96 -18.76
C LEU A 543 -10.99 -2.64 -18.87
N THR A 544 -11.21 -3.69 -18.08
CA THR A 544 -12.50 -4.40 -18.07
C THR A 544 -13.63 -3.52 -17.50
N GLU A 545 -13.32 -2.71 -16.49
CA GLU A 545 -14.25 -1.72 -15.94
C GLU A 545 -14.63 -0.66 -16.99
N LEU A 546 -13.64 -0.11 -17.72
CA LEU A 546 -13.84 0.86 -18.80
C LEU A 546 -14.73 0.30 -19.94
N GLU A 547 -14.65 -1.00 -20.22
CA GLU A 547 -15.52 -1.63 -21.21
C GLU A 547 -16.97 -1.83 -20.76
N ARG A 548 -17.21 -1.96 -19.43
CA ARG A 548 -18.50 -2.37 -18.87
C ARG A 548 -19.33 -1.25 -18.29
N ALA A 549 -18.67 -0.25 -17.71
CA ALA A 549 -19.33 0.78 -16.94
C ALA A 549 -19.05 2.17 -17.52
N THR A 550 -20.07 3.02 -17.56
CA THR A 550 -19.93 4.45 -17.82
C THR A 550 -19.70 5.18 -16.48
N ASN A 551 -18.49 5.68 -16.28
CA ASN A 551 -18.17 6.53 -15.15
C ASN A 551 -17.85 7.95 -15.67
N LYS A 552 -18.36 8.99 -15.03
CA LYS A 552 -18.14 10.39 -15.44
C LYS A 552 -16.65 10.74 -15.50
N ASP A 553 -15.86 10.27 -14.54
CA ASP A 553 -14.43 10.58 -14.46
C ASP A 553 -13.57 9.87 -15.53
N THR A 554 -14.11 8.84 -16.19
CA THR A 554 -13.44 8.10 -17.25
C THR A 554 -14.21 8.12 -18.57
N ALA A 555 -15.17 9.05 -18.74
CA ALA A 555 -16.10 9.10 -19.87
C ALA A 555 -15.39 9.02 -21.22
N LEU A 556 -14.32 9.82 -21.44
CA LEU A 556 -13.55 9.75 -22.69
C LEU A 556 -12.97 8.36 -22.94
N ALA A 557 -12.32 7.74 -21.97
CA ALA A 557 -11.74 6.41 -22.14
C ALA A 557 -12.82 5.34 -22.37
N ASN A 558 -14.00 5.49 -21.70
CA ASN A 558 -15.15 4.60 -21.92
C ASN A 558 -15.70 4.69 -23.35
N GLU A 559 -15.78 5.90 -23.91
CA GLU A 559 -16.21 6.12 -25.29
C GLU A 559 -15.20 5.53 -26.29
N LEU A 560 -13.91 5.87 -26.09
CA LEU A 560 -12.85 5.45 -26.99
C LEU A 560 -12.69 3.93 -27.05
N ILE A 561 -12.77 3.23 -25.91
CA ILE A 561 -12.58 1.76 -25.88
C ILE A 561 -13.70 1.03 -26.63
N GLN A 562 -14.92 1.58 -26.65
CA GLN A 562 -16.04 1.00 -27.40
C GLN A 562 -15.87 1.13 -28.92
N THR A 563 -15.07 2.09 -29.40
CA THR A 563 -14.81 2.32 -30.82
C THR A 563 -13.67 1.46 -31.39
N LEU A 564 -12.94 0.73 -30.53
CA LEU A 564 -11.78 -0.03 -30.94
C LEU A 564 -12.16 -1.27 -31.79
N GLN A 565 -11.44 -1.47 -32.87
CA GLN A 565 -11.48 -2.71 -33.62
C GLN A 565 -10.89 -3.87 -32.79
N PRO A 566 -11.30 -5.13 -33.01
CA PRO A 566 -10.81 -6.28 -32.26
C PRO A 566 -9.28 -6.42 -32.24
N ALA A 567 -8.59 -6.08 -33.33
CA ALA A 567 -7.13 -6.10 -33.40
C ALA A 567 -6.51 -5.04 -32.51
N SER A 568 -7.01 -3.79 -32.56
CA SER A 568 -6.54 -2.68 -31.71
C SER A 568 -6.82 -2.94 -30.23
N ARG A 569 -7.97 -3.54 -29.90
CA ARG A 569 -8.30 -3.98 -28.56
C ARG A 569 -7.30 -5.03 -28.04
N LYS A 570 -6.95 -6.04 -28.85
CA LYS A 570 -5.94 -7.05 -28.52
C LYS A 570 -4.58 -6.42 -28.25
N VAL A 571 -4.16 -5.48 -29.11
CA VAL A 571 -2.91 -4.69 -28.95
C VAL A 571 -2.92 -3.92 -27.62
N LEU A 572 -4.02 -3.20 -27.33
CA LEU A 572 -4.16 -2.41 -26.09
C LEU A 572 -3.99 -3.28 -24.83
N TYR A 573 -4.73 -4.40 -24.74
CA TYR A 573 -4.69 -5.26 -23.56
C TYR A 573 -3.28 -5.82 -23.29
N VAL A 574 -2.57 -6.23 -24.35
CA VAL A 574 -1.20 -6.73 -24.20
C VAL A 574 -0.22 -5.60 -23.92
N ALA A 575 -0.40 -4.41 -24.49
CA ALA A 575 0.41 -3.25 -24.16
C ALA A 575 0.26 -2.86 -22.69
N VAL A 576 -0.97 -2.80 -22.17
CA VAL A 576 -1.26 -2.50 -20.74
C VAL A 576 -0.69 -3.58 -19.84
N PHE A 577 -0.79 -4.86 -20.19
CA PHE A 577 -0.18 -5.95 -19.41
C PHE A 577 1.36 -5.86 -19.35
N LEU A 578 2.01 -5.26 -20.35
CA LEU A 578 3.47 -5.21 -20.49
C LEU A 578 4.10 -3.85 -20.21
N HIS A 579 3.36 -2.75 -20.03
CA HIS A 579 3.93 -1.39 -20.05
C HIS A 579 5.06 -1.19 -19.04
N ASP A 580 4.95 -1.78 -17.86
CA ASP A 580 5.90 -1.71 -16.75
C ASP A 580 6.78 -2.97 -16.58
N ILE A 581 6.77 -3.89 -17.54
CA ILE A 581 7.41 -5.21 -17.46
C ILE A 581 8.93 -5.15 -17.28
N ALA A 582 9.55 -4.03 -17.52
CA ALA A 582 11.00 -3.85 -17.44
C ALA A 582 11.47 -2.95 -16.27
N LYS A 583 10.56 -2.58 -15.35
CA LYS A 583 10.95 -1.84 -14.13
C LYS A 583 12.01 -2.57 -13.31
N GLY A 584 12.82 -1.82 -12.54
CA GLY A 584 13.93 -2.35 -11.74
C GLY A 584 15.19 -2.69 -12.55
N ARG A 585 15.33 -2.17 -13.77
CA ARG A 585 16.57 -2.22 -14.56
C ARG A 585 17.32 -0.89 -14.47
N ILE A 586 18.60 -0.90 -14.78
CA ILE A 586 19.44 0.33 -14.83
C ILE A 586 19.01 1.24 -15.98
N GLU A 587 18.62 0.65 -17.11
CA GLU A 587 18.14 1.35 -18.31
C GLU A 587 16.69 1.83 -18.13
N ASP A 588 16.29 2.81 -18.94
CA ASP A 588 14.91 3.30 -18.96
C ASP A 588 13.92 2.13 -19.21
N HIS A 589 12.94 1.99 -18.34
CA HIS A 589 12.01 0.86 -18.33
C HIS A 589 11.07 0.86 -19.55
N SER A 590 10.74 2.03 -20.11
CA SER A 590 9.87 2.15 -21.28
C SER A 590 10.59 1.62 -22.52
N ILE A 591 11.85 2.02 -22.72
CA ILE A 591 12.70 1.54 -23.82
C ILE A 591 12.99 0.03 -23.65
N ALA A 592 13.34 -0.38 -22.44
CA ALA A 592 13.61 -1.79 -22.15
C ALA A 592 12.36 -2.66 -22.30
N GLY A 593 11.18 -2.14 -21.92
CA GLY A 593 9.87 -2.78 -22.06
C GLY A 593 9.48 -2.97 -23.54
N ALA A 594 9.67 -1.95 -24.35
CA ALA A 594 9.47 -2.03 -25.80
C ALA A 594 10.32 -3.13 -26.44
N ARG A 595 11.60 -3.27 -26.03
CA ARG A 595 12.45 -4.37 -26.49
C ARG A 595 11.97 -5.75 -26.02
N VAL A 596 11.40 -5.85 -24.83
CA VAL A 596 10.77 -7.09 -24.35
C VAL A 596 9.55 -7.42 -25.21
N ALA A 597 8.69 -6.44 -25.51
CA ALA A 597 7.52 -6.61 -26.35
C ALA A 597 7.87 -7.10 -27.77
N ARG A 598 8.87 -6.50 -28.41
CA ARG A 598 9.35 -6.92 -29.75
C ARG A 598 9.80 -8.39 -29.81
N ARG A 599 10.28 -8.95 -28.69
CA ARG A 599 10.63 -10.39 -28.60
C ARG A 599 9.47 -11.28 -28.19
N LEU A 600 8.57 -10.76 -27.36
CA LEU A 600 7.50 -11.56 -26.78
C LEU A 600 6.26 -11.63 -27.69
N CYS A 601 5.87 -10.52 -28.33
CA CYS A 601 4.63 -10.46 -29.11
C CYS A 601 4.59 -11.43 -30.30
N PRO A 602 5.68 -11.63 -31.08
CA PRO A 602 5.70 -12.66 -32.13
C PRO A 602 5.42 -14.06 -31.61
N ARG A 603 5.98 -14.43 -30.45
CA ARG A 603 5.69 -15.69 -29.75
C ARG A 603 4.20 -15.83 -29.39
N LEU A 604 3.55 -14.73 -29.02
CA LEU A 604 2.13 -14.68 -28.67
C LEU A 604 1.21 -14.61 -29.90
N GLY A 605 1.75 -14.72 -31.13
CA GLY A 605 0.98 -14.73 -32.40
C GLY A 605 0.56 -13.33 -32.86
N PHE A 606 1.32 -12.26 -32.53
CA PHE A 606 1.13 -10.90 -33.05
C PHE A 606 1.88 -10.72 -34.37
N SER A 607 1.28 -10.04 -35.32
CA SER A 607 1.94 -9.58 -36.54
C SER A 607 3.04 -8.53 -36.23
N ALA A 608 3.90 -8.25 -37.24
CA ALA A 608 4.95 -7.23 -37.07
C ALA A 608 4.37 -5.84 -36.77
N ALA A 609 3.27 -5.46 -37.47
CA ALA A 609 2.61 -4.17 -37.25
C ALA A 609 1.96 -4.05 -35.84
N GLU A 610 1.28 -5.10 -35.39
CA GLU A 610 0.72 -5.15 -34.04
C GLU A 610 1.82 -5.11 -32.98
N THR A 611 2.93 -5.85 -33.21
CA THR A 611 4.12 -5.87 -32.32
C THR A 611 4.73 -4.48 -32.16
N GLU A 612 4.92 -3.74 -33.27
CA GLU A 612 5.45 -2.38 -33.21
C GLU A 612 4.49 -1.40 -32.54
N THR A 613 3.17 -1.59 -32.71
CA THR A 613 2.18 -0.76 -31.99
C THR A 613 2.21 -1.03 -30.48
N VAL A 614 2.30 -2.30 -30.05
CA VAL A 614 2.50 -2.65 -28.64
C VAL A 614 3.79 -2.05 -28.09
N ALA A 615 4.90 -2.21 -28.81
CA ALA A 615 6.21 -1.69 -28.41
C ALA A 615 6.18 -0.16 -28.28
N TRP A 616 5.57 0.54 -29.22
CA TRP A 616 5.41 1.99 -29.20
C TRP A 616 4.56 2.45 -28.00
N LEU A 617 3.43 1.78 -27.73
CA LEU A 617 2.59 2.09 -26.58
C LEU A 617 3.37 1.97 -25.27
N ILE A 618 4.18 0.93 -25.12
CA ILE A 618 5.04 0.73 -23.95
C ILE A 618 6.11 1.83 -23.87
N GLU A 619 6.74 2.17 -24.99
CA GLU A 619 7.77 3.20 -25.04
C GLU A 619 7.23 4.58 -24.69
N GLN A 620 6.00 4.89 -25.09
CA GLN A 620 5.38 6.21 -24.92
C GLN A 620 4.32 6.28 -23.81
N HIS A 621 4.18 5.24 -22.95
CA HIS A 621 3.07 5.18 -21.96
C HIS A 621 3.07 6.35 -20.97
N LEU A 622 4.23 6.92 -20.63
CA LEU A 622 4.35 8.08 -19.74
C LEU A 622 4.20 9.43 -20.44
N THR A 623 4.29 9.47 -21.79
CA THR A 623 4.36 10.71 -22.53
C THR A 623 3.12 11.56 -22.35
N MET A 624 1.91 10.95 -22.49
CA MET A 624 0.65 11.67 -22.35
C MET A 624 0.44 12.19 -20.92
N SER A 625 0.68 11.38 -19.90
CA SER A 625 0.52 11.78 -18.51
C SER A 625 1.50 12.87 -18.09
N THR A 626 2.75 12.78 -18.54
CA THR A 626 3.79 13.78 -18.27
C THR A 626 3.44 15.12 -18.92
N LEU A 627 3.08 15.12 -20.21
CA LEU A 627 2.71 16.34 -20.91
C LEU A 627 1.47 16.99 -20.32
N ALA A 628 0.43 16.20 -20.08
CA ALA A 628 -0.82 16.71 -19.54
C ALA A 628 -0.65 17.42 -18.19
N GLN A 629 0.22 16.90 -17.32
CA GLN A 629 0.40 17.40 -15.95
C GLN A 629 1.51 18.46 -15.82
N SER A 630 2.41 18.57 -16.79
CA SER A 630 3.58 19.45 -16.66
C SER A 630 3.77 20.44 -17.82
N ARG A 631 2.85 20.52 -18.77
CA ARG A 631 2.99 21.44 -19.90
C ARG A 631 1.74 22.30 -20.10
N ASP A 632 1.93 23.49 -20.65
CA ASP A 632 0.83 24.35 -21.06
C ASP A 632 0.14 23.77 -22.30
N LEU A 633 -1.04 23.17 -22.09
CA LEU A 633 -1.85 22.57 -23.16
C LEU A 633 -2.48 23.60 -24.10
N SER A 634 -2.47 24.88 -23.75
CA SER A 634 -2.92 25.96 -24.63
C SER A 634 -1.81 26.42 -25.58
N ASP A 635 -0.54 26.08 -25.33
CA ASP A 635 0.55 26.41 -26.23
C ASP A 635 0.52 25.45 -27.41
N ARG A 636 0.35 26.04 -28.58
CA ARG A 636 0.30 25.30 -29.87
C ARG A 636 1.51 24.40 -30.07
N LYS A 637 2.70 24.85 -29.68
CA LYS A 637 3.93 24.07 -29.84
C LYS A 637 3.94 22.81 -28.99
N THR A 638 3.33 22.85 -27.80
CA THR A 638 3.12 21.66 -26.97
C THR A 638 2.29 20.60 -27.70
N ILE A 639 1.18 21.02 -28.31
CA ILE A 639 0.27 20.12 -29.02
C ILE A 639 0.93 19.58 -30.30
N GLU A 640 1.61 20.43 -31.08
CA GLU A 640 2.35 19.99 -32.29
C GLU A 640 3.44 18.97 -31.96
N ASN A 641 4.22 19.22 -30.89
CA ASN A 641 5.24 18.28 -30.45
C ASN A 641 4.66 16.94 -30.01
N PHE A 642 3.52 16.97 -29.31
CA PHE A 642 2.83 15.73 -28.90
C PHE A 642 2.25 15.00 -30.12
N ALA A 643 1.61 15.70 -31.06
CA ALA A 643 1.09 15.12 -32.29
C ALA A 643 2.19 14.46 -33.13
N ALA A 644 3.38 15.07 -33.18
CA ALA A 644 4.54 14.50 -33.88
C ALA A 644 5.05 13.19 -33.25
N VAL A 645 4.89 13.00 -31.94
CA VAL A 645 5.21 11.76 -31.25
C VAL A 645 4.12 10.70 -31.52
N VAL A 646 2.84 11.09 -31.43
CA VAL A 646 1.69 10.17 -31.54
C VAL A 646 1.47 9.70 -32.97
N GLN A 647 1.57 10.59 -33.97
CA GLN A 647 1.53 10.35 -35.41
C GLN A 647 0.19 9.92 -36.02
N SER A 648 -0.73 9.33 -35.24
CA SER A 648 -2.03 8.90 -35.77
C SER A 648 -3.15 8.97 -34.72
N ALA A 649 -4.39 9.17 -35.18
CA ALA A 649 -5.56 9.19 -34.32
C ALA A 649 -5.78 7.85 -33.58
N GLU A 650 -5.45 6.72 -34.21
CA GLU A 650 -5.56 5.39 -33.59
C GLU A 650 -4.57 5.26 -32.40
N ARG A 651 -3.31 5.66 -32.58
CA ARG A 651 -2.33 5.67 -31.49
C ARG A 651 -2.73 6.63 -30.37
N LEU A 652 -3.33 7.77 -30.69
CA LEU A 652 -3.86 8.71 -29.70
C LEU A 652 -4.94 8.06 -28.85
N LYS A 653 -5.92 7.36 -29.47
CA LYS A 653 -6.97 6.64 -28.75
C LYS A 653 -6.39 5.58 -27.82
N LEU A 654 -5.51 4.72 -28.32
CA LEU A 654 -4.88 3.64 -27.55
C LEU A 654 -4.07 4.18 -26.36
N LEU A 655 -3.28 5.24 -26.60
CA LEU A 655 -2.47 5.87 -25.54
C LEU A 655 -3.35 6.52 -24.48
N THR A 656 -4.45 7.16 -24.85
CA THR A 656 -5.40 7.77 -23.91
C THR A 656 -6.03 6.75 -22.98
N ILE A 657 -6.46 5.60 -23.51
CA ILE A 657 -7.06 4.52 -22.73
C ILE A 657 -5.99 3.91 -21.79
N LEU A 658 -4.79 3.63 -22.32
CA LEU A 658 -3.67 3.11 -21.53
C LEU A 658 -3.33 4.06 -20.38
N THR A 659 -3.14 5.37 -20.66
CA THR A 659 -2.81 6.38 -19.65
C THR A 659 -3.88 6.49 -18.56
N THR A 660 -5.16 6.40 -18.94
CA THR A 660 -6.27 6.40 -17.96
C THR A 660 -6.22 5.17 -17.06
N ALA A 661 -5.99 3.99 -17.65
CA ALA A 661 -5.91 2.74 -16.89
C ALA A 661 -4.70 2.72 -15.96
N ASP A 662 -3.54 3.17 -16.43
CA ASP A 662 -2.30 3.25 -15.69
C ASP A 662 -2.44 4.15 -14.46
N ILE A 663 -2.81 5.43 -14.63
CA ILE A 663 -2.94 6.38 -13.52
C ILE A 663 -3.97 5.90 -12.48
N LYS A 664 -5.12 5.36 -12.94
CA LYS A 664 -6.18 4.86 -12.06
C LYS A 664 -5.72 3.63 -11.23
N ALA A 665 -4.82 2.82 -11.78
CA ALA A 665 -4.29 1.62 -11.11
C ALA A 665 -3.21 1.91 -10.06
N VAL A 666 -2.60 3.09 -10.06
CA VAL A 666 -1.54 3.47 -9.11
C VAL A 666 -2.03 3.39 -7.66
N GLY A 667 -3.26 3.85 -7.39
CA GLY A 667 -3.85 3.78 -6.06
C GLY A 667 -5.12 4.63 -5.90
N PRO A 668 -5.80 4.50 -4.76
CA PRO A 668 -6.97 5.32 -4.44
C PRO A 668 -6.63 6.81 -4.46
N GLY A 669 -7.49 7.63 -5.09
CA GLY A 669 -7.34 9.09 -5.15
C GLY A 669 -6.25 9.61 -6.10
N VAL A 670 -5.45 8.73 -6.72
CA VAL A 670 -4.44 9.16 -7.72
C VAL A 670 -5.08 9.62 -9.01
N TRP A 671 -6.10 8.92 -9.50
CA TRP A 671 -6.99 9.38 -10.56
C TRP A 671 -8.08 10.27 -9.95
N ASN A 672 -8.24 11.47 -10.46
CA ASN A 672 -9.27 12.42 -10.06
C ASN A 672 -9.80 13.22 -11.27
N GLY A 673 -10.86 14.00 -11.09
CA GLY A 673 -11.47 14.76 -12.15
C GLY A 673 -10.54 15.79 -12.79
N TRP A 674 -9.58 16.34 -12.05
CA TRP A 674 -8.56 17.25 -12.58
C TRP A 674 -7.69 16.56 -13.64
N LYS A 675 -7.10 15.40 -13.32
CA LYS A 675 -6.30 14.63 -14.26
C LYS A 675 -7.12 14.16 -15.46
N ALA A 676 -8.37 13.77 -15.23
CA ALA A 676 -9.30 13.43 -16.30
C ALA A 676 -9.50 14.59 -17.27
N GLN A 677 -9.64 15.82 -16.77
CA GLN A 677 -9.80 17.03 -17.59
C GLN A 677 -8.53 17.35 -18.39
N LEU A 678 -7.35 17.22 -17.78
CA LEU A 678 -6.08 17.45 -18.48
C LEU A 678 -5.89 16.47 -19.64
N ILE A 679 -6.14 15.18 -19.41
CA ILE A 679 -6.05 14.14 -20.46
C ILE A 679 -7.09 14.41 -21.56
N ARG A 680 -8.30 14.79 -21.21
CA ARG A 680 -9.36 15.16 -22.17
C ARG A 680 -8.95 16.36 -23.03
N THR A 681 -8.44 17.40 -22.41
CA THR A 681 -7.94 18.60 -23.11
C THR A 681 -6.84 18.24 -24.08
N LEU A 682 -5.84 17.46 -23.63
CA LEU A 682 -4.73 17.05 -24.51
C LEU A 682 -5.22 16.19 -25.70
N TYR A 683 -6.18 15.29 -25.47
CA TYR A 683 -6.79 14.50 -26.54
C TYR A 683 -7.46 15.38 -27.59
N PHE A 684 -8.41 16.23 -27.19
CA PHE A 684 -9.20 17.03 -28.13
C PHE A 684 -8.40 18.14 -28.82
N GLU A 685 -7.33 18.66 -28.20
CA GLU A 685 -6.42 19.59 -28.84
C GLU A 685 -5.51 18.89 -29.88
N THR A 686 -5.17 17.60 -29.65
CA THR A 686 -4.25 16.85 -30.54
C THR A 686 -4.97 16.20 -31.73
N GLU A 687 -6.19 15.69 -31.54
CA GLU A 687 -6.94 14.99 -32.59
C GLU A 687 -7.11 15.80 -33.88
N PRO A 688 -7.45 17.12 -33.86
CA PRO A 688 -7.53 17.93 -35.06
C PRO A 688 -6.19 18.10 -35.79
N VAL A 689 -5.07 18.18 -35.06
CA VAL A 689 -3.74 18.27 -35.67
C VAL A 689 -3.42 17.01 -36.46
N LEU A 690 -3.75 15.81 -35.92
CA LEU A 690 -3.54 14.52 -36.57
C LEU A 690 -4.44 14.26 -37.78
N THR A 691 -5.64 14.86 -37.79
CA THR A 691 -6.65 14.69 -38.85
C THR A 691 -6.61 15.76 -39.94
N GLY A 692 -5.63 16.68 -39.86
CA GLY A 692 -5.46 17.76 -40.83
C GLY A 692 -6.43 18.94 -40.69
N GLY A 693 -7.20 18.97 -39.58
CA GLY A 693 -8.18 20.04 -39.27
C GLY A 693 -7.64 21.26 -38.52
N PHE A 694 -6.36 21.31 -38.20
CA PHE A 694 -5.77 22.34 -37.38
C PHE A 694 -5.12 23.45 -38.22
N SER A 695 -5.82 24.57 -38.32
CA SER A 695 -5.28 25.80 -38.93
C SER A 695 -5.41 26.99 -37.95
N GLU A 696 -4.65 28.04 -38.16
CA GLU A 696 -4.82 29.34 -37.46
C GLU A 696 -6.25 29.83 -37.52
N VAL A 697 -6.89 29.64 -38.68
CA VAL A 697 -8.31 29.98 -38.92
C VAL A 697 -9.21 29.21 -37.94
N ASN A 698 -8.97 27.93 -37.71
CA ASN A 698 -9.73 27.12 -36.74
C ASN A 698 -9.57 27.65 -35.30
N ARG A 699 -8.40 28.15 -34.92
CA ARG A 699 -8.18 28.69 -33.57
C ARG A 699 -8.98 30.00 -33.37
N ALA A 700 -8.91 30.92 -34.34
CA ALA A 700 -9.68 32.17 -34.29
C ALA A 700 -11.19 31.87 -34.28
N GLN A 701 -11.66 30.92 -35.09
CA GLN A 701 -13.05 30.47 -35.09
C GLN A 701 -13.48 29.90 -33.76
N ARG A 702 -12.63 29.05 -33.12
CA ARG A 702 -12.90 28.49 -31.78
C ARG A 702 -13.02 29.57 -30.72
N VAL A 703 -12.15 30.61 -30.74
CA VAL A 703 -12.27 31.77 -29.84
C VAL A 703 -13.60 32.47 -30.08
N THR A 704 -13.97 32.74 -31.35
CA THR A 704 -15.23 33.39 -31.70
C THR A 704 -16.43 32.52 -31.27
N MET A 705 -16.37 31.20 -31.44
CA MET A 705 -17.43 30.30 -30.98
C MET A 705 -17.57 30.34 -29.47
N ALA A 706 -16.46 30.27 -28.73
CA ALA A 706 -16.47 30.33 -27.26
C ALA A 706 -16.99 31.67 -26.73
N GLN A 707 -16.67 32.75 -27.42
CA GLN A 707 -17.21 34.10 -27.10
C GLN A 707 -18.70 34.19 -27.42
N THR A 708 -19.14 33.57 -28.51
CA THR A 708 -20.57 33.54 -28.91
C THR A 708 -21.38 32.71 -27.92
N GLU A 709 -20.91 31.51 -27.58
CA GLU A 709 -21.54 30.65 -26.57
C GLU A 709 -21.65 31.35 -25.19
N PHE A 710 -20.58 32.00 -24.76
CA PHE A 710 -20.59 32.81 -23.54
C PHE A 710 -21.60 33.99 -23.63
N ARG A 711 -21.61 34.72 -24.75
CA ARG A 711 -22.53 35.82 -25.01
C ARG A 711 -23.99 35.38 -24.89
N GLU A 712 -24.34 34.27 -25.55
CA GLU A 712 -25.68 33.70 -25.52
C GLU A 712 -26.07 33.27 -24.09
N ALA A 713 -25.18 32.63 -23.38
CA ALA A 713 -25.40 32.20 -21.99
C ALA A 713 -25.61 33.36 -21.03
N MET A 714 -24.84 34.47 -21.19
CA MET A 714 -24.95 35.64 -20.32
C MET A 714 -26.21 36.49 -20.66
N LEU A 715 -26.56 36.60 -21.93
CA LEU A 715 -27.80 37.24 -22.34
C LEU A 715 -29.04 36.47 -21.84
N ALA A 716 -29.01 35.16 -21.87
CA ALA A 716 -30.06 34.31 -21.30
C ALA A 716 -30.22 34.51 -19.77
N LYS A 717 -29.16 34.89 -19.08
CA LYS A 717 -29.14 35.27 -17.66
C LYS A 717 -29.48 36.74 -17.44
N GLN A 718 -30.00 37.45 -18.46
CA GLN A 718 -30.45 38.84 -18.46
C GLN A 718 -29.32 39.87 -18.18
N TRP A 719 -28.07 39.54 -18.51
CA TRP A 719 -26.98 40.52 -18.46
C TRP A 719 -27.13 41.57 -19.55
N PRO A 720 -26.81 42.84 -19.24
CA PRO A 720 -26.82 43.90 -20.26
C PRO A 720 -25.79 43.63 -21.36
N ALA A 721 -26.18 43.72 -22.62
CA ALA A 721 -25.31 43.41 -23.76
C ALA A 721 -23.98 44.22 -23.71
N VAL A 722 -24.03 45.47 -23.29
CA VAL A 722 -22.86 46.35 -23.16
C VAL A 722 -21.84 45.74 -22.13
N ARG A 723 -22.33 45.22 -21.02
CA ARG A 723 -21.45 44.57 -20.00
C ARG A 723 -20.82 43.28 -20.52
N VAL A 724 -21.60 42.51 -21.28
CA VAL A 724 -21.10 41.28 -21.90
C VAL A 724 -19.96 41.57 -22.87
N GLU A 725 -20.15 42.56 -23.77
CA GLU A 725 -19.09 42.91 -24.74
C GLU A 725 -17.86 43.54 -24.05
N THR A 726 -18.07 44.33 -23.00
CA THR A 726 -16.97 44.88 -22.21
C THR A 726 -16.15 43.77 -21.55
N TYR A 727 -16.81 42.77 -20.99
CA TYR A 727 -16.10 41.60 -20.40
C TYR A 727 -15.35 40.82 -21.47
N ILE A 728 -15.97 40.57 -22.62
CA ILE A 728 -15.32 39.85 -23.73
C ILE A 728 -14.05 40.56 -24.20
N SER A 729 -14.08 41.89 -24.34
CA SER A 729 -12.98 42.71 -24.84
C SER A 729 -11.78 42.79 -23.87
N ARG A 730 -12.01 42.52 -22.58
CA ARG A 730 -10.96 42.55 -21.56
C ARG A 730 -10.08 41.31 -21.51
N LEU A 731 -10.49 40.20 -22.14
CA LEU A 731 -9.83 38.93 -22.00
C LEU A 731 -9.15 38.48 -23.29
N TYR A 732 -7.92 38.03 -23.16
CA TYR A 732 -7.11 37.52 -24.29
C TYR A 732 -7.59 36.15 -24.81
N PRO A 733 -7.28 35.81 -26.07
CA PRO A 733 -7.69 34.53 -26.68
C PRO A 733 -7.38 33.28 -25.88
N ALA A 734 -6.32 33.28 -25.10
CA ALA A 734 -5.91 32.14 -24.25
C ALA A 734 -6.98 31.79 -23.19
N TYR A 735 -7.61 32.79 -22.59
CA TYR A 735 -8.70 32.63 -21.63
C TYR A 735 -9.90 31.92 -22.25
N TRP A 736 -10.32 32.34 -23.44
CA TRP A 736 -11.50 31.81 -24.13
C TRP A 736 -11.35 30.33 -24.49
N LEU A 737 -10.11 29.89 -24.76
CA LEU A 737 -9.80 28.49 -25.12
C LEU A 737 -9.56 27.60 -23.92
N LYS A 738 -9.08 28.13 -22.79
CA LYS A 738 -8.71 27.35 -21.59
C LYS A 738 -9.85 27.12 -20.62
N VAL A 739 -10.67 28.18 -20.41
CA VAL A 739 -11.73 28.14 -19.40
C VAL A 739 -13.00 27.60 -20.03
N ASP A 740 -13.67 26.67 -19.38
CA ASP A 740 -14.95 26.14 -19.82
C ASP A 740 -16.11 27.15 -19.58
N LEU A 741 -17.25 26.95 -20.20
CA LEU A 741 -18.37 27.89 -20.14
C LEU A 741 -18.89 28.13 -18.70
N PRO A 742 -19.09 27.12 -17.85
CA PRO A 742 -19.50 27.33 -16.46
C PRO A 742 -18.57 28.28 -15.69
N HIS A 743 -17.25 28.03 -15.76
CA HIS A 743 -16.26 28.86 -15.06
C HIS A 743 -16.15 30.28 -15.69
N LYS A 744 -16.32 30.42 -17.01
CA LYS A 744 -16.41 31.76 -17.64
C LYS A 744 -17.56 32.57 -17.06
N ILE A 745 -18.70 31.91 -16.84
CA ILE A 745 -19.88 32.53 -16.24
C ILE A 745 -19.61 32.90 -14.78
N GLU A 746 -19.01 32.03 -13.99
CA GLU A 746 -18.64 32.31 -12.59
C GLU A 746 -17.64 33.45 -12.49
N HIS A 747 -16.61 33.46 -13.32
CA HIS A 747 -15.62 34.55 -13.38
C HIS A 747 -16.26 35.87 -13.74
N ALA A 748 -17.19 35.87 -14.70
CA ALA A 748 -17.89 37.10 -15.08
C ALA A 748 -18.73 37.67 -13.92
N HIS A 749 -19.46 36.82 -13.22
CA HIS A 749 -20.20 37.20 -12.01
C HIS A 749 -19.28 37.70 -10.89
N PHE A 750 -18.15 37.00 -10.67
CA PHE A 750 -17.16 37.38 -9.66
C PHE A 750 -16.54 38.76 -9.95
N VAL A 751 -16.10 39.00 -11.20
CA VAL A 751 -15.54 40.29 -11.62
C VAL A 751 -16.57 41.38 -11.46
N GLN A 752 -17.81 41.13 -11.89
CA GLN A 752 -18.90 42.12 -11.78
C GLN A 752 -19.22 42.45 -10.33
N ALA A 753 -19.37 41.48 -9.47
CA ALA A 753 -19.64 41.68 -8.03
C ALA A 753 -18.51 42.48 -7.35
N THR A 754 -17.25 42.23 -7.76
CA THR A 754 -16.10 42.98 -7.24
C THR A 754 -16.11 44.45 -7.70
N GLU A 755 -16.49 44.71 -8.96
CA GLU A 755 -16.60 46.05 -9.50
C GLU A 755 -17.78 46.82 -8.89
N ASP A 756 -18.93 46.18 -8.75
CA ASP A 756 -20.12 46.77 -8.12
C ASP A 756 -19.86 47.10 -6.62
N ALA A 757 -18.96 46.39 -5.98
CA ALA A 757 -18.50 46.67 -4.61
C ALA A 757 -17.33 47.65 -4.53
N GLU A 758 -16.89 48.25 -5.65
CA GLU A 758 -15.74 49.16 -5.76
C GLU A 758 -14.44 48.64 -5.14
N LYS A 759 -14.21 47.31 -5.22
CA LYS A 759 -13.03 46.64 -4.69
C LYS A 759 -11.97 46.43 -5.77
N ASN A 760 -10.71 46.69 -5.43
CA ASN A 760 -9.56 46.37 -6.30
C ASN A 760 -8.97 44.97 -6.07
N LEU A 761 -9.34 44.34 -4.96
CA LEU A 761 -8.89 42.99 -4.56
C LEU A 761 -10.10 42.23 -4.03
N ALA A 762 -10.31 41.07 -4.57
CA ALA A 762 -11.32 40.12 -4.08
C ALA A 762 -10.85 38.68 -4.33
N THR A 763 -11.37 37.76 -3.52
CA THR A 763 -11.22 36.32 -3.68
C THR A 763 -12.59 35.67 -3.69
N THR A 764 -12.73 34.57 -4.43
CA THR A 764 -13.93 33.72 -4.38
C THR A 764 -13.51 32.25 -4.40
N VAL A 765 -14.30 31.40 -3.76
CA VAL A 765 -14.04 29.97 -3.66
C VAL A 765 -15.18 29.21 -4.32
N SER A 766 -14.86 28.29 -5.20
CA SER A 766 -15.79 27.32 -5.76
C SER A 766 -15.36 25.88 -5.46
N PHE A 767 -16.35 25.00 -5.37
CA PHE A 767 -16.12 23.58 -5.04
C PHE A 767 -16.54 22.74 -6.24
N ASP A 768 -15.57 22.15 -6.91
CA ASP A 768 -15.84 21.11 -7.90
C ASP A 768 -15.74 19.72 -7.26
N THR A 769 -16.90 19.21 -6.82
CA THR A 769 -17.01 17.88 -6.25
C THR A 769 -16.60 16.77 -7.20
N ASN A 770 -16.70 17.00 -8.53
CA ASN A 770 -16.32 16.02 -9.55
C ASN A 770 -14.79 16.01 -9.76
N ARG A 771 -14.11 17.15 -9.60
CA ARG A 771 -12.65 17.27 -9.78
C ARG A 771 -11.86 16.97 -8.50
N ALA A 772 -12.53 16.87 -7.35
CA ALA A 772 -11.89 16.69 -6.04
C ALA A 772 -10.84 17.80 -5.73
N VAL A 773 -11.08 18.99 -6.22
CA VAL A 773 -10.27 20.20 -5.99
C VAL A 773 -11.16 21.35 -5.52
N ILE A 774 -10.52 22.29 -4.83
CA ILE A 774 -11.10 23.60 -4.53
C ILE A 774 -10.51 24.56 -5.54
N GLU A 775 -11.34 25.33 -6.20
CA GLU A 775 -10.90 26.42 -7.05
C GLU A 775 -11.05 27.74 -6.31
N LEU A 776 -9.94 28.45 -6.18
CA LEU A 776 -9.86 29.78 -5.60
C LEU A 776 -9.55 30.77 -6.72
N SER A 777 -10.49 31.68 -7.03
CA SER A 777 -10.26 32.75 -7.97
C SER A 777 -9.86 34.01 -7.23
N VAL A 778 -8.82 34.69 -7.72
CA VAL A 778 -8.25 35.93 -7.18
C VAL A 778 -8.33 36.98 -8.26
N LEU A 779 -8.97 38.13 -7.96
CA LEU A 779 -8.94 39.34 -8.80
C LEU A 779 -8.13 40.40 -8.08
N ALA A 780 -7.02 40.83 -8.68
CA ALA A 780 -6.10 41.78 -8.07
C ALA A 780 -5.39 42.62 -9.15
N PRO A 781 -4.78 43.78 -8.85
CA PRO A 781 -3.83 44.44 -9.74
C PRO A 781 -2.65 43.51 -10.06
N ASP A 782 -2.32 43.37 -11.35
CA ASP A 782 -1.24 42.44 -11.77
C ASP A 782 0.13 43.03 -11.40
N HIS A 783 0.99 42.19 -10.79
CA HIS A 783 2.38 42.54 -10.50
C HIS A 783 3.25 41.27 -10.37
N PRO A 784 4.58 41.38 -10.60
CA PRO A 784 5.48 40.23 -10.69
C PRO A 784 5.52 39.31 -9.45
N TRP A 785 5.09 39.77 -8.29
CA TRP A 785 5.10 39.02 -7.03
C TRP A 785 3.74 38.38 -6.69
N LEU A 786 2.71 38.60 -7.50
CA LEU A 786 1.34 38.18 -7.17
C LEU A 786 1.28 36.66 -6.88
N LEU A 787 1.74 35.84 -7.80
CA LEU A 787 1.75 34.39 -7.63
C LEU A 787 2.58 33.96 -6.42
N SER A 788 3.70 34.63 -6.14
CA SER A 788 4.53 34.32 -4.96
C SER A 788 3.76 34.62 -3.66
N ILE A 789 3.05 35.73 -3.59
CA ILE A 789 2.24 36.08 -2.40
C ILE A 789 1.12 35.05 -2.19
N ILE A 790 0.42 34.67 -3.26
CA ILE A 790 -0.64 33.64 -3.21
C ILE A 790 -0.07 32.30 -2.74
N ALA A 791 1.04 31.85 -3.34
CA ALA A 791 1.69 30.58 -2.97
C ALA A 791 2.18 30.58 -1.51
N GLY A 792 2.69 31.72 -1.03
CA GLY A 792 3.09 31.92 0.37
C GLY A 792 1.92 31.85 1.35
N ALA A 793 0.80 32.47 1.02
CA ALA A 793 -0.42 32.44 1.83
C ALA A 793 -1.03 31.01 1.87
N CYS A 794 -1.05 30.30 0.74
CA CYS A 794 -1.47 28.91 0.66
C CYS A 794 -0.55 27.99 1.53
N ALA A 795 0.77 28.15 1.43
CA ALA A 795 1.72 27.40 2.25
C ALA A 795 1.53 27.70 3.76
N MET A 796 1.27 28.95 4.14
CA MET A 796 0.95 29.33 5.50
C MET A 796 -0.34 28.66 6.01
N ALA A 797 -1.34 28.55 5.16
CA ALA A 797 -2.61 27.90 5.50
C ALA A 797 -2.54 26.36 5.45
N GLY A 798 -1.41 25.77 5.01
CA GLY A 798 -1.24 24.34 4.83
C GLY A 798 -1.95 23.80 3.58
N ALA A 799 -2.25 24.66 2.61
CA ALA A 799 -2.88 24.28 1.35
C ALA A 799 -1.84 23.82 0.34
N ASN A 800 -2.15 22.75 -0.38
CA ASN A 800 -1.32 22.25 -1.47
C ASN A 800 -1.91 22.70 -2.81
N ILE A 801 -1.14 23.51 -3.55
CA ILE A 801 -1.49 23.98 -4.89
C ILE A 801 -1.18 22.84 -5.88
N VAL A 802 -2.16 22.49 -6.72
CA VAL A 802 -1.99 21.49 -7.76
C VAL A 802 -1.94 22.10 -9.16
N ASP A 803 -2.52 23.29 -9.35
CA ASP A 803 -2.43 24.06 -10.60
C ASP A 803 -2.64 25.54 -10.32
N ALA A 804 -2.06 26.38 -11.15
CA ALA A 804 -2.28 27.82 -11.14
C ALA A 804 -2.39 28.35 -12.57
N GLN A 805 -3.53 28.92 -12.89
CA GLN A 805 -3.81 29.56 -14.16
C GLN A 805 -3.84 31.08 -13.96
N ILE A 806 -2.98 31.77 -14.69
CA ILE A 806 -2.77 33.21 -14.56
C ILE A 806 -3.28 33.90 -15.81
N TYR A 807 -4.25 34.82 -15.66
CA TYR A 807 -4.82 35.57 -16.75
C TYR A 807 -4.74 37.07 -16.47
N THR A 808 -3.85 37.75 -17.18
CA THR A 808 -3.83 39.22 -17.14
C THR A 808 -4.90 39.75 -18.08
N THR A 809 -5.69 40.72 -17.62
CA THR A 809 -6.71 41.39 -18.40
C THR A 809 -6.12 42.60 -19.10
N THR A 810 -6.82 43.13 -20.14
CA THR A 810 -6.35 44.30 -20.92
C THR A 810 -6.31 45.60 -20.11
N ASP A 811 -7.01 45.63 -18.96
CA ASP A 811 -7.01 46.76 -18.01
C ASP A 811 -5.97 46.61 -16.90
N GLY A 812 -5.06 45.65 -16.99
CA GLY A 812 -3.92 45.46 -16.09
C GLY A 812 -4.27 44.79 -14.75
N ARG A 813 -5.37 44.07 -14.66
CA ARG A 813 -5.70 43.18 -13.53
C ARG A 813 -5.31 41.72 -13.83
N ALA A 814 -5.01 40.99 -12.80
CA ALA A 814 -4.88 39.54 -12.84
C ALA A 814 -6.20 38.90 -12.37
N LEU A 815 -6.70 37.95 -13.15
CA LEU A 815 -7.77 37.03 -12.77
C LEU A 815 -7.14 35.63 -12.68
N ASP A 816 -6.67 35.27 -11.50
CA ASP A 816 -5.92 34.05 -11.27
C ASP A 816 -6.82 32.96 -10.68
N THR A 817 -6.77 31.77 -11.21
CA THR A 817 -7.47 30.60 -10.69
C THR A 817 -6.46 29.61 -10.13
N ILE A 818 -6.54 29.34 -8.83
CA ILE A 818 -5.64 28.46 -8.11
C ILE A 818 -6.41 27.20 -7.70
N SER A 819 -6.00 26.06 -8.19
CA SER A 819 -6.58 24.77 -7.80
C SER A 819 -5.83 24.20 -6.60
N LEU A 820 -6.56 23.89 -5.53
CA LEU A 820 -6.04 23.35 -4.28
C LEU A 820 -6.53 21.93 -4.07
N SER A 821 -5.66 21.04 -3.57
CA SER A 821 -6.05 19.67 -3.19
C SER A 821 -6.99 19.70 -1.98
N ARG A 822 -8.01 18.82 -1.97
CA ARG A 822 -8.85 18.58 -0.80
C ARG A 822 -8.07 17.85 0.29
N GLU A 823 -8.38 18.18 1.57
CA GLU A 823 -7.80 17.55 2.75
C GLU A 823 -8.87 16.83 3.59
N PHE A 824 -10.11 17.30 3.56
CA PHE A 824 -11.21 16.74 4.33
C PHE A 824 -12.26 16.07 3.43
N ASP A 825 -12.83 14.96 3.90
CA ASP A 825 -13.88 14.24 3.19
C ASP A 825 -15.24 14.97 3.24
N ARG A 826 -15.47 15.79 4.28
CA ARG A 826 -16.71 16.54 4.45
C ARG A 826 -16.62 17.90 3.79
N ASP A 827 -17.59 18.22 2.96
CA ASP A 827 -17.64 19.49 2.22
C ASP A 827 -17.66 20.71 3.14
N GLU A 828 -18.36 20.67 4.27
CA GLU A 828 -18.45 21.77 5.24
C GLU A 828 -17.10 22.09 5.93
N ASP A 829 -16.25 21.08 6.19
CA ASP A 829 -14.94 21.27 6.78
C ASP A 829 -13.97 21.85 5.75
N GLU A 830 -14.11 21.40 4.51
CA GLU A 830 -13.32 21.88 3.39
C GLU A 830 -13.69 23.32 3.01
N GLU A 831 -14.97 23.68 3.04
CA GLU A 831 -15.43 25.06 2.81
C GLU A 831 -14.88 26.04 3.85
N ARG A 832 -14.91 25.67 5.13
CA ARG A 832 -14.31 26.46 6.20
C ARG A 832 -12.80 26.64 6.03
N ARG A 833 -12.14 25.59 5.53
CA ARG A 833 -10.70 25.64 5.22
C ARG A 833 -10.43 26.59 4.06
N ALA A 834 -11.17 26.46 2.96
CA ALA A 834 -11.00 27.24 1.76
C ALA A 834 -11.23 28.75 2.01
N ASN A 835 -12.26 29.10 2.77
CA ASN A 835 -12.52 30.48 3.16
C ASN A 835 -11.39 31.06 4.02
N ARG A 836 -10.80 30.29 4.94
CA ARG A 836 -9.61 30.74 5.70
C ARG A 836 -8.38 30.96 4.81
N ILE A 837 -8.23 30.14 3.75
CA ILE A 837 -7.14 30.31 2.77
C ILE A 837 -7.37 31.61 1.99
N ALA A 838 -8.59 31.85 1.50
CA ALA A 838 -8.98 33.07 0.80
C ALA A 838 -8.71 34.34 1.63
N ASP A 839 -9.15 34.35 2.89
CA ASP A 839 -8.86 35.43 3.85
C ASP A 839 -7.35 35.66 4.05
N SER A 840 -6.59 34.56 4.12
CA SER A 840 -5.12 34.65 4.28
C SER A 840 -4.45 35.25 3.06
N ILE A 841 -4.93 34.95 1.85
CA ILE A 841 -4.45 35.52 0.60
C ILE A 841 -4.78 37.03 0.54
N GLU A 842 -6.01 37.45 0.86
CA GLU A 842 -6.37 38.85 0.89
C GLU A 842 -5.52 39.65 1.87
N LYS A 843 -5.31 39.16 3.10
CA LYS A 843 -4.42 39.76 4.10
C LYS A 843 -2.97 39.87 3.61
N ALA A 844 -2.48 38.85 2.96
CA ALA A 844 -1.12 38.84 2.40
C ALA A 844 -0.98 39.88 1.27
N LEU A 845 -1.95 39.94 0.37
CA LEU A 845 -1.97 40.88 -0.74
C LEU A 845 -2.15 42.34 -0.28
N ARG A 846 -2.81 42.59 0.86
CA ARG A 846 -2.89 43.92 1.51
C ARG A 846 -1.61 44.26 2.30
N GLY A 847 -0.61 43.35 2.38
CA GLY A 847 0.62 43.58 3.12
C GLY A 847 0.49 43.45 4.63
N GLU A 848 -0.63 42.91 5.13
CA GLU A 848 -0.89 42.71 6.56
C GLU A 848 -0.09 41.52 7.14
N LEU A 849 0.47 40.64 6.27
CA LEU A 849 1.23 39.44 6.65
C LEU A 849 2.67 39.47 6.11
N ARG A 850 3.65 39.24 6.98
CA ARG A 850 5.04 39.07 6.60
C ARG A 850 5.30 37.59 6.24
N LEU A 851 5.01 37.20 5.00
CA LEU A 851 5.09 35.85 4.51
C LEU A 851 6.44 35.14 4.78
N PRO A 852 7.63 35.77 4.58
CA PRO A 852 8.92 35.13 4.82
C PRO A 852 9.04 34.57 6.24
N ASP A 853 8.62 35.34 7.25
CA ASP A 853 8.76 34.96 8.66
C ASP A 853 7.79 33.84 9.06
N VAL A 854 6.63 33.83 8.45
CA VAL A 854 5.55 32.86 8.77
C VAL A 854 5.80 31.53 8.05
N VAL A 855 6.19 31.57 6.78
CA VAL A 855 6.52 30.39 6.01
C VAL A 855 7.74 29.68 6.61
N ALA A 856 8.79 30.41 6.99
CA ALA A 856 9.99 29.84 7.61
C ALA A 856 9.71 29.02 8.88
N LYS A 857 8.69 29.39 9.68
CA LYS A 857 8.27 28.65 10.87
C LYS A 857 7.59 27.30 10.58
N ARG A 858 7.08 27.10 9.35
CA ARG A 858 6.36 25.88 8.93
C ARG A 858 7.16 24.92 8.03
N VAL A 859 8.38 25.30 7.66
CA VAL A 859 9.24 24.57 6.71
C VAL A 859 9.82 23.26 7.26
N ALA A 860 9.34 22.70 8.36
CA ALA A 860 9.79 21.38 8.80
C ALA A 860 9.28 20.28 7.83
N PRO A 861 10.15 19.52 7.15
CA PRO A 861 9.72 18.43 6.28
C PRO A 861 8.94 17.40 7.11
N LYS A 862 7.80 16.95 6.61
CA LYS A 862 7.04 15.83 7.21
C LYS A 862 7.99 14.62 7.33
N GLY A 863 8.01 13.93 8.46
CA GLY A 863 8.97 12.85 8.80
C GLY A 863 9.18 11.82 7.68
N ARG A 864 8.11 11.49 6.92
CA ARG A 864 8.14 10.54 5.80
C ARG A 864 9.04 10.99 4.62
N ILE A 865 9.11 12.28 4.33
CA ILE A 865 9.89 12.81 3.18
C ILE A 865 11.40 12.70 3.44
N LYS A 866 11.82 12.74 4.71
CA LYS A 866 13.25 12.59 5.08
C LYS A 866 13.86 11.23 4.70
N ALA A 867 13.02 10.23 4.45
CA ALA A 867 13.49 8.90 4.03
C ALA A 867 14.01 8.87 2.58
N PHE A 868 13.71 9.93 1.81
CA PHE A 868 14.04 9.98 0.37
C PHE A 868 15.19 10.94 0.11
N ALA A 869 16.09 10.56 -0.79
CA ALA A 869 17.17 11.39 -1.31
C ALA A 869 16.96 11.55 -2.81
N LEU A 870 16.65 12.79 -3.25
CA LEU A 870 16.48 13.13 -4.66
C LEU A 870 17.35 14.34 -4.98
N ALA A 871 18.26 14.19 -5.96
CA ALA A 871 19.05 15.30 -6.45
C ALA A 871 18.15 16.30 -7.22
N PRO A 872 18.15 17.58 -6.87
CA PRO A 872 17.34 18.57 -7.57
C PRO A 872 17.88 18.82 -8.99
N THR A 873 16.96 18.99 -9.94
CA THR A 873 17.32 19.35 -11.31
C THR A 873 16.54 20.57 -11.76
N VAL A 874 17.19 21.44 -12.54
CA VAL A 874 16.56 22.60 -13.18
C VAL A 874 16.93 22.62 -14.65
N SER A 875 15.94 22.64 -15.52
CA SER A 875 16.13 22.77 -16.96
C SER A 875 15.43 24.02 -17.50
N LEU A 876 16.08 24.70 -18.47
CA LEU A 876 15.48 25.78 -19.23
C LEU A 876 15.42 25.37 -20.69
N ASN A 877 14.26 25.57 -21.33
CA ASN A 877 14.03 25.16 -22.71
C ASN A 877 13.14 26.16 -23.46
N ASN A 878 13.61 26.58 -24.65
CA ASN A 878 12.88 27.50 -25.54
C ASN A 878 12.18 26.80 -26.71
N GLN A 879 12.24 25.46 -26.78
CA GLN A 879 11.64 24.70 -27.90
C GLN A 879 10.18 24.29 -27.64
N TRP A 880 9.71 24.40 -26.40
CA TRP A 880 8.36 24.01 -26.00
C TRP A 880 7.33 25.13 -26.16
N SER A 881 7.78 26.36 -26.39
CA SER A 881 6.92 27.49 -26.68
C SER A 881 7.61 28.43 -27.66
N HIS A 882 6.84 29.10 -28.51
CA HIS A 882 7.35 30.16 -29.37
C HIS A 882 7.53 31.49 -28.64
N ARG A 883 6.86 31.66 -27.51
CA ARG A 883 6.77 32.94 -26.78
C ARG A 883 7.50 32.92 -25.44
N TYR A 884 7.51 31.78 -24.75
CA TYR A 884 7.99 31.67 -23.38
C TYR A 884 9.24 30.82 -23.28
N THR A 885 10.09 31.09 -22.29
CA THR A 885 11.09 30.13 -21.82
C THR A 885 10.44 29.22 -20.78
N MET A 886 10.47 27.93 -21.02
CA MET A 886 10.02 26.94 -20.05
C MET A 886 11.13 26.68 -19.03
N VAL A 887 10.82 26.82 -17.74
CA VAL A 887 11.71 26.49 -16.61
C VAL A 887 11.08 25.32 -15.86
N GLU A 888 11.71 24.16 -15.93
CA GLU A 888 11.29 22.94 -15.22
C GLU A 888 12.19 22.70 -14.02
N VAL A 889 11.60 22.56 -12.84
CA VAL A 889 12.28 22.32 -11.57
C VAL A 889 11.79 20.99 -11.00
N THR A 890 12.73 20.10 -10.68
CA THR A 890 12.41 18.81 -10.03
C THR A 890 13.20 18.68 -8.74
N GLY A 891 12.59 18.19 -7.68
CA GLY A 891 13.23 18.00 -6.39
C GLY A 891 12.30 17.31 -5.37
N LEU A 892 12.75 17.24 -4.13
CA LEU A 892 11.90 16.77 -3.01
C LEU A 892 10.84 17.82 -2.67
N ASP A 893 9.60 17.34 -2.47
CA ASP A 893 8.49 18.21 -2.06
C ASP A 893 8.67 18.69 -0.62
N ARG A 894 8.31 19.95 -0.36
CA ARG A 894 8.24 20.52 0.99
C ARG A 894 7.29 21.70 1.05
N THR A 895 6.73 21.92 2.22
CA THR A 895 5.87 23.09 2.46
C THR A 895 6.63 24.38 2.13
N GLY A 896 6.01 25.25 1.32
CA GLY A 896 6.57 26.55 0.95
C GLY A 896 7.58 26.52 -0.22
N LEU A 897 7.86 25.37 -0.84
CA LEU A 897 8.79 25.29 -1.98
C LEU A 897 8.31 26.15 -3.16
N LEU A 898 7.03 26.06 -3.53
CA LEU A 898 6.47 26.87 -4.63
C LEU A 898 6.58 28.38 -4.35
N TYR A 899 6.38 28.81 -3.09
CA TYR A 899 6.62 30.20 -2.69
C TYR A 899 8.07 30.61 -2.92
N GLU A 900 9.03 29.81 -2.51
CA GLU A 900 10.45 30.13 -2.68
C GLU A 900 10.87 30.15 -4.16
N LEU A 901 10.34 29.22 -4.96
CA LEU A 901 10.59 29.15 -6.41
C LEU A 901 10.06 30.41 -7.10
N THR A 902 8.79 30.75 -6.89
CA THR A 902 8.15 31.91 -7.50
C THR A 902 8.77 33.23 -7.02
N ALA A 903 9.08 33.36 -5.73
CA ALA A 903 9.81 34.51 -5.18
C ALA A 903 11.21 34.65 -5.79
N THR A 904 11.90 33.58 -6.06
CA THR A 904 13.22 33.60 -6.68
C THR A 904 13.15 33.99 -8.16
N LEU A 905 12.16 33.50 -8.89
CA LEU A 905 11.90 33.92 -10.28
C LEU A 905 11.60 35.42 -10.36
N SER A 906 10.75 35.94 -9.46
CA SER A 906 10.46 37.37 -9.38
C SER A 906 11.68 38.20 -9.03
N LYS A 907 12.55 37.76 -8.10
CA LYS A 907 13.85 38.42 -7.77
C LYS A 907 14.80 38.48 -8.95
N LEU A 908 14.72 37.51 -9.86
CA LEU A 908 15.53 37.46 -11.08
C LEU A 908 14.93 38.28 -12.23
N ASN A 909 13.91 39.09 -11.96
CA ASN A 909 13.20 39.91 -12.93
C ASN A 909 12.60 39.06 -14.08
N LEU A 910 11.95 37.96 -13.71
CA LEU A 910 11.21 37.13 -14.63
C LEU A 910 9.71 37.30 -14.42
N ASN A 911 8.99 37.43 -15.51
CA ASN A 911 7.53 37.47 -15.52
C ASN A 911 6.99 36.05 -15.74
N ILE A 912 6.12 35.55 -14.87
CA ILE A 912 5.52 34.22 -14.94
C ILE A 912 4.18 34.33 -15.66
N ALA A 913 4.04 33.69 -16.81
CA ALA A 913 2.81 33.66 -17.58
C ALA A 913 1.89 32.49 -17.22
N SER A 914 2.47 31.36 -16.86
CA SER A 914 1.72 30.20 -16.29
C SER A 914 2.65 29.33 -15.44
N ALA A 915 2.07 28.61 -14.49
CA ALA A 915 2.75 27.64 -13.65
C ALA A 915 1.94 26.35 -13.58
N HIS A 916 2.61 25.22 -13.82
CA HIS A 916 2.03 23.87 -13.71
C HIS A 916 2.78 23.15 -12.60
N VAL A 917 2.08 22.84 -11.53
CA VAL A 917 2.61 22.26 -10.29
C VAL A 917 2.15 20.83 -10.19
N ALA A 918 3.08 19.89 -10.25
CA ALA A 918 2.76 18.47 -10.16
C ALA A 918 3.58 17.79 -9.07
N THR A 919 2.90 17.14 -8.13
CA THR A 919 3.55 16.34 -7.09
C THR A 919 3.29 14.84 -7.32
N PHE A 920 4.37 14.08 -7.42
CA PHE A 920 4.37 12.62 -7.58
C PHE A 920 4.97 11.98 -6.34
N GLY A 921 4.14 11.79 -5.30
CA GLY A 921 4.60 11.28 -4.02
C GLY A 921 5.51 12.27 -3.28
N GLU A 922 6.80 11.96 -3.18
CA GLU A 922 7.83 12.82 -2.59
C GLU A 922 8.46 13.80 -3.58
N ARG A 923 8.24 13.61 -4.88
CA ARG A 923 8.88 14.36 -5.97
C ARG A 923 7.95 15.44 -6.50
N VAL A 924 8.45 16.69 -6.59
CA VAL A 924 7.80 17.76 -7.34
C VAL A 924 8.36 17.85 -8.75
N VAL A 925 7.51 18.26 -9.69
CA VAL A 925 7.85 18.68 -11.04
C VAL A 925 7.08 19.97 -11.31
N ASP A 926 7.72 21.12 -11.05
CA ASP A 926 7.11 22.44 -11.24
C ASP A 926 7.63 23.05 -12.54
N VAL A 927 6.73 23.46 -13.38
CA VAL A 927 7.04 24.03 -14.70
C VAL A 927 6.49 25.44 -14.80
N PHE A 928 7.37 26.41 -15.05
CA PHE A 928 7.02 27.81 -15.21
C PHE A 928 7.27 28.24 -16.66
N TYR A 929 6.31 28.91 -17.24
CA TYR A 929 6.45 29.58 -18.53
C TYR A 929 6.76 31.06 -18.25
N VAL A 930 8.00 31.47 -18.54
CA VAL A 930 8.48 32.80 -18.14
C VAL A 930 9.01 33.61 -19.33
N THR A 931 8.98 34.92 -19.16
CA THR A 931 9.67 35.89 -20.03
C THR A 931 10.56 36.81 -19.19
N ASP A 932 11.41 37.58 -19.83
CA ASP A 932 11.97 38.77 -19.20
C ASP A 932 10.91 39.88 -19.03
N LEU A 933 11.26 40.99 -18.38
CA LEU A 933 10.35 42.12 -18.19
C LEU A 933 9.94 42.82 -19.49
N MET A 934 10.62 42.55 -20.60
CA MET A 934 10.26 43.06 -21.94
C MET A 934 9.39 42.10 -22.73
N GLY A 935 9.01 40.95 -22.13
CA GLY A 935 8.19 39.93 -22.76
C GLY A 935 8.94 38.98 -23.71
N ALA A 936 10.28 38.97 -23.68
CA ALA A 936 11.12 38.12 -24.54
C ALA A 936 11.54 36.82 -23.83
N GLN A 937 11.83 35.79 -24.64
CA GLN A 937 12.43 34.53 -24.13
C GLN A 937 13.84 34.77 -23.57
N ILE A 938 14.25 33.99 -22.58
CA ILE A 938 15.58 34.01 -21.99
C ILE A 938 16.53 33.21 -22.88
N THR A 939 17.25 33.89 -23.81
CA THR A 939 18.16 33.27 -24.78
C THR A 939 19.62 33.28 -24.31
N SER A 940 20.00 34.18 -23.40
CA SER A 940 21.36 34.31 -22.88
C SER A 940 21.79 33.10 -22.04
N PRO A 941 22.82 32.30 -22.42
CA PRO A 941 23.32 31.17 -21.65
C PRO A 941 23.75 31.54 -20.23
N THR A 942 24.37 32.71 -20.07
CA THR A 942 24.82 33.25 -18.76
C THR A 942 23.63 33.49 -17.84
N ARG A 943 22.56 34.10 -18.37
CA ARG A 943 21.32 34.35 -17.62
C ARG A 943 20.61 33.04 -17.26
N GLN A 944 20.53 32.08 -18.21
CA GLN A 944 20.01 30.75 -17.95
C GLN A 944 20.77 30.01 -16.84
N ALA A 945 22.12 30.06 -16.87
CA ALA A 945 22.97 29.47 -15.84
C ALA A 945 22.78 30.15 -14.47
N ALA A 946 22.57 31.46 -14.42
CA ALA A 946 22.27 32.19 -13.17
C ALA A 946 20.92 31.76 -12.57
N ILE A 947 19.88 31.63 -13.40
CA ILE A 947 18.56 31.14 -13.00
C ILE A 947 18.68 29.71 -12.45
N LYS A 948 19.33 28.82 -13.17
CA LYS A 948 19.58 27.44 -12.71
C LYS A 948 20.23 27.39 -11.34
N ARG A 949 21.33 28.10 -11.14
CA ARG A 949 22.05 28.12 -9.86
C ARG A 949 21.19 28.65 -8.72
N ALA A 950 20.41 29.71 -8.96
CA ALA A 950 19.58 30.33 -7.94
C ALA A 950 18.44 29.37 -7.49
N LEU A 951 17.82 28.65 -8.43
CA LEU A 951 16.74 27.69 -8.12
C LEU A 951 17.29 26.42 -7.46
N ILE A 952 18.42 25.86 -7.92
CA ILE A 952 19.06 24.70 -7.28
C ILE A 952 19.46 25.01 -5.83
N ALA A 953 19.96 26.24 -5.56
CA ALA A 953 20.37 26.66 -4.23
C ALA A 953 19.25 26.64 -3.17
N LEU A 954 17.98 26.67 -3.58
CA LEU A 954 16.84 26.55 -2.67
C LEU A 954 16.74 25.16 -2.03
N PHE A 955 17.19 24.14 -2.71
CA PHE A 955 17.17 22.75 -2.19
C PHE A 955 18.37 22.44 -1.29
N ALA A 956 19.46 23.23 -1.38
CA ALA A 956 20.64 23.05 -0.55
C ALA A 956 20.52 23.68 0.85
N ARG A 957 19.51 24.52 1.10
CA ARG A 957 19.32 25.23 2.36
C ARG A 957 18.62 24.41 3.46
N HIS A 958 18.17 23.22 3.12
CA HIS A 958 17.41 22.32 4.00
C HIS A 958 17.87 20.87 3.88
#